data_81da9ff535b5c030f3af18847e23ff2d
#
_entry.id   81da9ff535b5c030f3af18847e23ff2d
#
_cell.length_a   1.000
_cell.length_b   1.000
_cell.length_c   1.000
_cell.angle_alpha   90.00
_cell.angle_beta   90.00
_cell.angle_gamma   90.00
#
_symmetry.space_group_name_H-M   'P 1'
#
loop_
_entity.id
_entity.type
_entity.pdbx_description
1 polymer ?
#
loop_
_entity_poly.entity_id
_entity_poly.type
_entity_poly.pdbx_seq_one_letter_code
_entity_poly.pdbx_strand_id
1 'polypeptide(L)'
;MAALSPMMQQYFDIKKQHPDKILFFRLGDFYEMFYDDAILASKELELTLTGRDCGQEERAPMCGVPFHSYENYVARLIAKGYKVAICEQMEDPALAKGLVKRDIIRVVTPGTVIESSMLQDDKNNYIASIYITEKKAGVCFADVSTGTAHATVLTGEKLGPEIISELCRYSPSEVLFNAAILDYKEVTAYIKQQLACSVELLDEAAFAPDACMEEMRAQFGDAPEKTAGLAPESPAFTALAVLLGYLKETQKKGVERLKTVHNYAEAQYMQLSPVTRANLELTETMRGREKKGTLLWVLDKTQTAMGKRQPLVNVAAINARLDGVEELVGDSVARADIAAALSKIFDIERLMTRTVYGSASPREIYALAATCEQLPRLKALARPFGSAEITALLADIDELSDIKELIFAAVDENAPAMLKDGGVIRPGYNTEVDELRDIVHGGKGYLATLEAKLKEETGIRTLKIGYNRVFGYYIEVSRSFSNQVPANFVRKQTLANAERYITEDLKVLENKILGANERLAVLERQLFDDLLHKISAELPRIQKTASGVARLDVLTALAEVAVKNGYTKPVVDEGDELIIEEGRHPVIEQMLKGALFVPNDTVLDCGDNRMLIITGPNMAGKSTYMRQTALIALMAQIGSFVPARACRMGVVDAIFTRVGASDDLAAGQSTFMVEMTEVAEILQYATAKSLVILDEIGRGTSTFDGMSIARAVVEHIADKDGGMGCKTLFATHYHELTDLENAIDGVKNYNIAVKKRGDDITFLRRIVRGPADDSYGIEVAKLAGLPGEVTKRAKEVLKVLEATAPNADKVTQLDFGNFEKFAAAPVPSELVDKLTAVDVETLTPLEALNFLYELKQTLVK
;
A
#
# COMPACT_ATOMS: atom_id res chain seq x y z
N MET A 1 -51.20 -9.35 4.42
CA MET A 1 -49.97 -9.40 3.62
C MET A 1 -49.62 -10.86 3.38
N ALA A 2 -49.42 -11.26 2.14
CA ALA A 2 -48.98 -12.63 1.84
C ALA A 2 -47.61 -12.87 2.53
N ALA A 3 -47.41 -14.05 3.10
CA ALA A 3 -46.18 -14.40 3.80
C ALA A 3 -45.03 -14.54 2.79
N LEU A 4 -43.88 -14.02 3.13
CA LEU A 4 -42.64 -14.19 2.34
C LEU A 4 -42.33 -15.69 2.19
N SER A 5 -41.79 -16.09 1.04
CA SER A 5 -41.30 -17.45 0.88
C SER A 5 -40.22 -17.78 1.94
N PRO A 6 -40.08 -19.04 2.37
CA PRO A 6 -39.10 -19.42 3.42
C PRO A 6 -37.65 -19.01 3.04
N MET A 7 -37.30 -19.11 1.79
CA MET A 7 -35.99 -18.68 1.28
C MET A 7 -35.79 -17.17 1.44
N MET A 8 -36.81 -16.36 1.11
CA MET A 8 -36.77 -14.91 1.23
C MET A 8 -36.74 -14.44 2.70
N GLN A 9 -37.42 -15.20 3.58
CA GLN A 9 -37.33 -14.97 5.02
C GLN A 9 -35.87 -15.16 5.52
N GLN A 10 -35.22 -16.24 5.09
CA GLN A 10 -33.82 -16.50 5.42
C GLN A 10 -32.89 -15.38 4.89
N TYR A 11 -33.14 -14.88 3.68
CA TYR A 11 -32.41 -13.76 3.12
C TYR A 11 -32.52 -12.51 4.01
N PHE A 12 -33.71 -12.12 4.40
CA PHE A 12 -33.93 -10.95 5.24
C PHE A 12 -33.36 -11.11 6.65
N ASP A 13 -33.42 -12.29 7.22
CA ASP A 13 -32.86 -12.55 8.56
C ASP A 13 -31.33 -12.37 8.56
N ILE A 14 -30.68 -12.79 7.48
CA ILE A 14 -29.24 -12.57 7.28
C ILE A 14 -28.95 -11.09 6.95
N LYS A 15 -29.71 -10.47 6.05
CA LYS A 15 -29.52 -9.06 5.64
C LYS A 15 -29.69 -8.09 6.82
N LYS A 16 -30.57 -8.34 7.74
CA LYS A 16 -30.77 -7.54 8.96
C LYS A 16 -29.52 -7.47 9.84
N GLN A 17 -28.69 -8.50 9.83
CA GLN A 17 -27.44 -8.53 10.59
C GLN A 17 -26.32 -7.74 9.89
N HIS A 18 -26.46 -7.49 8.58
CA HIS A 18 -25.47 -6.83 7.75
C HIS A 18 -26.12 -5.80 6.80
N PRO A 19 -26.79 -4.77 7.34
CA PRO A 19 -27.61 -3.87 6.54
C PRO A 19 -26.80 -3.01 5.56
N ASP A 20 -25.55 -2.71 5.90
CA ASP A 20 -24.58 -1.88 5.17
C ASP A 20 -23.78 -2.63 4.09
N LYS A 21 -23.93 -3.96 4.00
CA LYS A 21 -23.13 -4.81 3.11
C LYS A 21 -23.99 -5.35 1.97
N ILE A 22 -23.47 -5.40 0.75
CA ILE A 22 -24.13 -6.05 -0.38
C ILE A 22 -24.09 -7.56 -0.16
N LEU A 23 -25.26 -8.21 -0.07
CA LEU A 23 -25.37 -9.64 0.23
C LEU A 23 -25.37 -10.48 -1.05
N PHE A 24 -24.28 -11.23 -1.26
CA PHE A 24 -24.16 -12.25 -2.30
C PHE A 24 -24.71 -13.56 -1.75
N PHE A 25 -25.98 -13.84 -2.06
CA PHE A 25 -26.72 -14.97 -1.49
C PHE A 25 -26.70 -16.17 -2.42
N ARG A 26 -26.09 -17.28 -2.01
CA ARG A 26 -25.91 -18.47 -2.85
C ARG A 26 -27.22 -19.18 -3.16
N LEU A 27 -27.54 -19.32 -4.43
CA LEU A 27 -28.68 -20.07 -4.92
C LEU A 27 -28.25 -20.90 -6.14
N GLY A 28 -28.07 -22.22 -5.92
CA GLY A 28 -27.57 -23.10 -6.97
C GLY A 28 -26.20 -22.67 -7.49
N ASP A 29 -26.08 -22.41 -8.80
CA ASP A 29 -24.83 -22.00 -9.45
C ASP A 29 -24.61 -20.49 -9.47
N PHE A 30 -25.44 -19.72 -8.78
CA PHE A 30 -25.36 -18.26 -8.76
C PHE A 30 -25.27 -17.71 -7.34
N TYR A 31 -24.62 -16.56 -7.20
CA TYR A 31 -24.86 -15.61 -6.12
C TYR A 31 -25.91 -14.61 -6.60
N GLU A 32 -27.05 -14.59 -5.95
CA GLU A 32 -28.15 -13.69 -6.25
C GLU A 32 -28.25 -12.58 -5.22
N MET A 33 -28.53 -11.38 -5.67
CA MET A 33 -28.77 -10.19 -4.85
C MET A 33 -30.22 -9.78 -5.04
N PHE A 34 -30.85 -9.24 -3.98
CA PHE A 34 -32.26 -8.89 -3.98
C PHE A 34 -32.48 -7.46 -3.51
N TYR A 35 -33.60 -6.87 -3.88
CA TYR A 35 -34.07 -5.54 -3.49
C TYR A 35 -33.01 -4.46 -3.75
N ASP A 36 -32.70 -3.64 -2.73
CA ASP A 36 -31.75 -2.53 -2.83
C ASP A 36 -30.36 -2.99 -3.26
N ASP A 37 -29.90 -4.15 -2.75
CA ASP A 37 -28.63 -4.76 -3.15
C ASP A 37 -28.61 -5.10 -4.65
N ALA A 38 -29.74 -5.60 -5.19
CA ALA A 38 -29.85 -5.92 -6.62
C ALA A 38 -29.85 -4.66 -7.47
N ILE A 39 -30.56 -3.62 -7.06
CA ILE A 39 -30.63 -2.34 -7.76
C ILE A 39 -29.23 -1.69 -7.80
N LEU A 40 -28.56 -1.66 -6.67
CA LEU A 40 -27.20 -1.13 -6.55
C LEU A 40 -26.19 -1.94 -7.39
N ALA A 41 -26.15 -3.26 -7.18
CA ALA A 41 -25.21 -4.13 -7.87
C ALA A 41 -25.45 -4.18 -9.37
N SER A 42 -26.72 -4.14 -9.85
CA SER A 42 -27.01 -4.09 -11.29
C SER A 42 -26.45 -2.85 -11.95
N LYS A 43 -26.53 -1.69 -11.27
CA LYS A 43 -25.98 -0.42 -11.75
C LYS A 43 -24.45 -0.43 -11.75
N GLU A 44 -23.84 -0.83 -10.62
CA GLU A 44 -22.39 -0.76 -10.43
C GLU A 44 -21.61 -1.81 -11.24
N LEU A 45 -22.23 -2.96 -11.49
CA LEU A 45 -21.65 -4.09 -12.22
C LEU A 45 -22.15 -4.22 -13.67
N GLU A 46 -23.12 -3.37 -14.08
CA GLU A 46 -23.76 -3.44 -15.40
C GLU A 46 -24.46 -4.79 -15.64
N LEU A 47 -25.12 -5.31 -14.60
CA LEU A 47 -25.87 -6.56 -14.67
C LEU A 47 -27.33 -6.30 -15.05
N THR A 48 -27.94 -7.27 -15.71
CA THR A 48 -29.37 -7.23 -16.01
C THR A 48 -30.18 -7.36 -14.71
N LEU A 49 -31.00 -6.33 -14.41
CA LEU A 49 -31.95 -6.39 -13.32
C LEU A 49 -33.18 -7.19 -13.77
N THR A 50 -33.50 -8.24 -13.02
CA THR A 50 -34.66 -9.12 -13.26
C THR A 50 -35.57 -9.12 -12.04
N GLY A 51 -36.61 -9.96 -12.02
CA GLY A 51 -37.49 -10.09 -10.88
C GLY A 51 -37.72 -11.56 -10.51
N ARG A 52 -37.72 -11.89 -9.22
CA ARG A 52 -37.99 -13.21 -8.68
C ARG A 52 -39.29 -13.22 -7.88
N ASP A 53 -40.04 -14.28 -7.99
CA ASP A 53 -41.21 -14.52 -7.17
C ASP A 53 -40.78 -14.75 -5.71
N CYS A 54 -41.32 -13.95 -4.80
CA CYS A 54 -40.99 -13.95 -3.37
C CYS A 54 -42.19 -14.34 -2.47
N GLY A 55 -43.31 -14.72 -3.09
CA GLY A 55 -44.55 -15.02 -2.40
C GLY A 55 -45.45 -13.79 -2.11
N GLN A 56 -45.10 -12.63 -2.72
CA GLN A 56 -45.85 -11.38 -2.69
C GLN A 56 -46.41 -11.09 -4.09
N GLU A 57 -47.34 -10.12 -4.18
CA GLU A 57 -47.94 -9.72 -5.49
C GLU A 57 -46.87 -9.14 -6.44
N GLU A 58 -45.90 -8.38 -5.91
CA GLU A 58 -44.78 -7.83 -6.68
C GLU A 58 -43.56 -8.76 -6.60
N ARG A 59 -42.90 -8.91 -7.76
CA ARG A 59 -41.66 -9.69 -7.84
C ARG A 59 -40.51 -8.90 -7.21
N ALA A 60 -39.69 -9.56 -6.37
CA ALA A 60 -38.50 -8.93 -5.81
C ALA A 60 -37.49 -8.60 -6.91
N PRO A 61 -36.99 -7.33 -7.03
CA PRO A 61 -35.87 -7.02 -7.89
C PRO A 61 -34.70 -7.95 -7.59
N MET A 62 -34.06 -8.50 -8.62
CA MET A 62 -32.96 -9.47 -8.49
C MET A 62 -31.94 -9.28 -9.60
N CYS A 63 -30.69 -9.42 -9.29
CA CYS A 63 -29.61 -9.69 -10.23
C CYS A 63 -28.71 -10.79 -9.66
N GLY A 64 -27.85 -11.39 -10.48
CA GLY A 64 -27.01 -12.48 -10.02
C GLY A 64 -25.76 -12.66 -10.87
N VAL A 65 -24.75 -13.26 -10.27
CA VAL A 65 -23.48 -13.59 -10.90
C VAL A 65 -23.16 -15.07 -10.73
N PRO A 66 -22.50 -15.73 -11.71
CA PRO A 66 -22.11 -17.13 -11.55
C PRO A 66 -21.11 -17.28 -10.40
N PHE A 67 -21.34 -18.29 -9.54
CA PHE A 67 -20.51 -18.46 -8.34
C PHE A 67 -19.02 -18.72 -8.64
N HIS A 68 -18.72 -19.34 -9.76
CA HIS A 68 -17.34 -19.67 -10.15
C HIS A 68 -16.54 -18.46 -10.67
N SER A 69 -17.19 -17.32 -10.89
CA SER A 69 -16.57 -16.09 -11.40
C SER A 69 -16.90 -14.85 -10.53
N TYR A 70 -17.45 -15.06 -9.34
CA TYR A 70 -17.92 -13.96 -8.48
C TYR A 70 -16.80 -13.01 -8.05
N GLU A 71 -15.57 -13.49 -7.94
CA GLU A 71 -14.41 -12.70 -7.51
C GLU A 71 -14.23 -11.43 -8.34
N ASN A 72 -14.36 -11.52 -9.67
CA ASN A 72 -14.23 -10.36 -10.54
C ASN A 72 -15.30 -9.29 -10.30
N TYR A 73 -16.50 -9.71 -9.91
CA TYR A 73 -17.59 -8.79 -9.59
C TYR A 73 -17.41 -8.17 -8.21
N VAL A 74 -16.98 -8.98 -7.23
CA VAL A 74 -16.61 -8.49 -5.91
C VAL A 74 -15.49 -7.47 -6.01
N ALA A 75 -14.43 -7.75 -6.78
CA ALA A 75 -13.31 -6.83 -7.01
C ALA A 75 -13.78 -5.44 -7.49
N ARG A 76 -14.73 -5.41 -8.43
CA ARG A 76 -15.30 -4.15 -8.94
C ARG A 76 -16.08 -3.37 -7.88
N LEU A 77 -16.81 -4.06 -7.00
CA LEU A 77 -17.53 -3.42 -5.89
C LEU A 77 -16.57 -2.91 -4.82
N ILE A 78 -15.59 -3.72 -4.43
CA ILE A 78 -14.56 -3.34 -3.46
C ILE A 78 -13.76 -2.14 -3.94
N ALA A 79 -13.36 -2.11 -5.21
CA ALA A 79 -12.65 -0.96 -5.80
C ALA A 79 -13.45 0.35 -5.76
N LYS A 80 -14.79 0.27 -5.63
CA LYS A 80 -15.69 1.41 -5.44
C LYS A 80 -16.03 1.69 -3.97
N GLY A 81 -15.39 0.98 -3.04
CA GLY A 81 -15.55 1.16 -1.59
C GLY A 81 -16.74 0.43 -0.96
N TYR A 82 -17.44 -0.44 -1.71
CA TYR A 82 -18.53 -1.24 -1.15
C TYR A 82 -18.01 -2.44 -0.36
N LYS A 83 -18.75 -2.87 0.65
CA LYS A 83 -18.52 -4.11 1.41
C LYS A 83 -19.45 -5.21 0.90
N VAL A 84 -18.94 -6.42 0.75
CA VAL A 84 -19.68 -7.55 0.19
C VAL A 84 -19.70 -8.72 1.18
N ALA A 85 -20.89 -9.15 1.58
CA ALA A 85 -21.08 -10.32 2.43
C ALA A 85 -21.34 -11.57 1.56
N ILE A 86 -20.49 -12.58 1.67
CA ILE A 86 -20.61 -13.83 0.93
C ILE A 86 -21.37 -14.84 1.77
N CYS A 87 -22.56 -15.18 1.32
CA CYS A 87 -23.46 -16.12 1.98
C CYS A 87 -23.52 -17.45 1.22
N GLU A 88 -23.02 -18.51 1.83
CA GLU A 88 -22.92 -19.86 1.26
C GLU A 88 -23.93 -20.86 1.85
N GLN A 89 -24.15 -21.92 1.11
CA GLN A 89 -24.89 -23.08 1.55
C GLN A 89 -24.05 -23.91 2.51
N MET A 90 -24.53 -24.11 3.73
CA MET A 90 -23.79 -24.78 4.79
C MET A 90 -23.98 -26.32 4.78
N GLU A 91 -24.87 -26.81 3.91
CA GLU A 91 -25.18 -28.24 3.76
C GLU A 91 -25.40 -28.57 2.28
N ASP A 92 -25.21 -29.83 1.92
CA ASP A 92 -25.43 -30.31 0.55
C ASP A 92 -26.92 -30.24 0.20
N PRO A 93 -27.31 -29.50 -0.86
CA PRO A 93 -28.69 -29.42 -1.29
C PRO A 93 -29.35 -30.77 -1.59
N ALA A 94 -28.54 -31.76 -2.00
CA ALA A 94 -29.05 -33.13 -2.28
C ALA A 94 -29.41 -33.92 -1.02
N LEU A 95 -28.85 -33.56 0.14
CA LEU A 95 -29.04 -34.19 1.42
C LEU A 95 -29.99 -33.41 2.35
N ALA A 96 -30.30 -32.18 2.01
CA ALA A 96 -31.13 -31.29 2.85
C ALA A 96 -32.59 -31.77 2.91
N LYS A 97 -33.10 -31.95 4.14
CA LYS A 97 -34.54 -32.24 4.38
C LYS A 97 -35.31 -30.92 4.55
N GLY A 98 -35.47 -30.16 3.45
CA GLY A 98 -36.19 -28.88 3.48
C GLY A 98 -35.38 -27.71 2.90
N LEU A 99 -35.49 -26.51 3.52
CA LEU A 99 -34.74 -25.35 3.09
C LEU A 99 -33.24 -25.51 3.47
N VAL A 100 -32.37 -25.45 2.51
CA VAL A 100 -30.89 -25.48 2.71
C VAL A 100 -30.48 -24.34 3.63
N LYS A 101 -29.79 -24.66 4.71
CA LYS A 101 -29.25 -23.65 5.62
C LYS A 101 -28.14 -22.85 4.92
N ARG A 102 -28.15 -21.52 5.07
CA ARG A 102 -27.15 -20.59 4.58
C ARG A 102 -26.63 -19.74 5.70
N ASP A 103 -25.36 -19.38 5.59
CA ASP A 103 -24.73 -18.47 6.54
C ASP A 103 -23.65 -17.65 5.84
N ILE A 104 -23.28 -16.51 6.43
CA ILE A 104 -22.16 -15.71 5.94
C ILE A 104 -20.85 -16.39 6.31
N ILE A 105 -20.10 -16.76 5.28
CA ILE A 105 -18.78 -17.37 5.43
C ILE A 105 -17.69 -16.32 5.51
N ARG A 106 -17.91 -15.13 4.93
CA ARG A 106 -16.94 -14.04 4.87
C ARG A 106 -17.60 -12.73 4.47
N VAL A 107 -17.10 -11.65 5.02
CA VAL A 107 -17.34 -10.28 4.53
C VAL A 107 -16.05 -9.76 3.87
N VAL A 108 -16.12 -9.40 2.61
CA VAL A 108 -15.01 -8.80 1.87
C VAL A 108 -15.13 -7.30 1.97
N THR A 109 -14.07 -6.66 2.47
CA THR A 109 -13.93 -5.20 2.56
C THR A 109 -12.63 -4.77 1.87
N PRO A 110 -12.41 -3.48 1.57
CA PRO A 110 -11.17 -3.05 0.92
C PRO A 110 -9.89 -3.49 1.63
N GLY A 111 -9.87 -3.48 2.96
CA GLY A 111 -8.71 -3.87 3.78
C GLY A 111 -8.57 -5.37 4.02
N THR A 112 -9.57 -6.17 3.66
CA THR A 112 -9.60 -7.61 4.00
C THR A 112 -9.53 -8.53 2.77
N VAL A 113 -9.15 -8.01 1.62
CA VAL A 113 -8.96 -8.78 0.38
C VAL A 113 -7.77 -9.72 0.51
N ILE A 114 -7.92 -10.98 0.07
CA ILE A 114 -6.87 -12.01 0.06
C ILE A 114 -6.66 -12.64 -1.34
N GLU A 115 -7.60 -12.46 -2.25
CA GLU A 115 -7.56 -12.99 -3.61
C GLU A 115 -6.51 -12.24 -4.44
N SER A 116 -5.60 -12.99 -5.07
CA SER A 116 -4.52 -12.40 -5.88
C SER A 116 -5.05 -11.61 -7.08
N SER A 117 -6.21 -11.99 -7.61
CA SER A 117 -6.87 -11.28 -8.71
C SER A 117 -7.33 -9.87 -8.34
N MET A 118 -7.46 -9.57 -7.03
CA MET A 118 -7.89 -8.28 -6.49
C MET A 118 -6.75 -7.47 -5.89
N LEU A 119 -5.58 -8.08 -5.66
CA LEU A 119 -4.42 -7.45 -5.05
C LEU A 119 -3.39 -7.04 -6.10
N GLN A 120 -2.67 -5.96 -5.82
CA GLN A 120 -1.48 -5.57 -6.57
C GLN A 120 -0.29 -6.39 -6.07
N ASP A 121 0.51 -6.96 -6.99
CA ASP A 121 1.63 -7.82 -6.63
C ASP A 121 2.74 -7.07 -5.89
N ASP A 122 2.90 -5.79 -6.18
CA ASP A 122 3.96 -4.94 -5.66
C ASP A 122 3.55 -4.07 -4.47
N LYS A 123 2.33 -4.23 -3.92
CA LYS A 123 1.84 -3.46 -2.77
C LYS A 123 1.19 -4.35 -1.72
N ASN A 124 1.37 -3.96 -0.46
CA ASN A 124 0.61 -4.50 0.66
C ASN A 124 -0.83 -3.94 0.63
N ASN A 125 -1.76 -4.69 1.21
CA ASN A 125 -3.14 -4.25 1.39
C ASN A 125 -3.44 -4.11 2.89
N TYR A 126 -3.04 -2.96 3.44
CA TYR A 126 -3.21 -2.73 4.87
C TYR A 126 -4.63 -2.33 5.25
N ILE A 127 -5.08 -2.84 6.39
CA ILE A 127 -6.15 -2.31 7.21
C ILE A 127 -5.54 -1.68 8.45
N ALA A 128 -5.99 -0.51 8.85
CA ALA A 128 -5.52 0.19 10.03
C ALA A 128 -6.57 0.22 11.13
N SER A 129 -6.12 0.18 12.39
CA SER A 129 -6.94 0.50 13.56
C SER A 129 -6.25 1.59 14.36
N ILE A 130 -7.00 2.66 14.69
CA ILE A 130 -6.50 3.81 15.42
C ILE A 130 -7.35 3.99 16.67
N TYR A 131 -6.71 3.94 17.83
CA TYR A 131 -7.34 4.20 19.12
C TYR A 131 -6.71 5.41 19.77
N ILE A 132 -7.47 6.49 19.89
CA ILE A 132 -7.01 7.76 20.46
C ILE A 132 -7.55 7.90 21.89
N THR A 133 -6.65 8.23 22.80
CA THR A 133 -6.91 8.66 24.16
C THR A 133 -6.41 10.10 24.32
N GLU A 134 -6.60 10.75 25.49
CA GLU A 134 -6.33 12.18 25.73
C GLU A 134 -5.10 12.78 25.00
N LYS A 135 -3.93 12.13 25.10
CA LYS A 135 -2.66 12.60 24.49
C LYS A 135 -1.84 11.47 23.84
N LYS A 136 -2.46 10.34 23.57
CA LYS A 136 -1.79 9.18 22.99
C LYS A 136 -2.69 8.55 21.93
N ALA A 137 -2.08 8.02 20.88
CA ALA A 137 -2.77 7.15 19.94
C ALA A 137 -2.04 5.81 19.83
N GLY A 138 -2.80 4.73 19.88
CA GLY A 138 -2.35 3.43 19.43
C GLY A 138 -2.72 3.28 17.96
N VAL A 139 -1.76 2.94 17.13
CA VAL A 139 -1.98 2.70 15.71
C VAL A 139 -1.49 1.30 15.37
N CYS A 140 -2.35 0.52 14.73
CA CYS A 140 -2.02 -0.82 14.28
C CYS A 140 -2.38 -0.98 12.81
N PHE A 141 -1.46 -1.56 12.03
CA PHE A 141 -1.67 -1.91 10.62
C PHE A 141 -1.54 -3.41 10.46
N ALA A 142 -2.47 -4.04 9.74
CA ALA A 142 -2.34 -5.43 9.38
C ALA A 142 -2.58 -5.63 7.89
N ASP A 143 -1.79 -6.49 7.27
CA ASP A 143 -2.04 -7.00 5.93
C ASP A 143 -2.53 -8.44 6.04
N VAL A 144 -3.83 -8.62 5.84
CA VAL A 144 -4.46 -9.95 5.91
C VAL A 144 -3.91 -10.87 4.82
N SER A 145 -3.48 -10.34 3.69
CA SER A 145 -2.95 -11.12 2.57
C SER A 145 -1.55 -11.71 2.83
N THR A 146 -0.76 -11.11 3.72
CA THR A 146 0.58 -11.58 4.10
C THR A 146 0.63 -12.15 5.52
N GLY A 147 -0.34 -11.81 6.36
CA GLY A 147 -0.40 -12.23 7.76
C GLY A 147 0.57 -11.47 8.67
N THR A 148 0.91 -10.23 8.33
CA THR A 148 1.79 -9.35 9.10
C THR A 148 0.99 -8.27 9.81
N ALA A 149 1.41 -7.91 11.03
CA ALA A 149 0.87 -6.77 11.77
C ALA A 149 2.00 -5.88 12.28
N HIS A 150 1.75 -4.58 12.28
CA HIS A 150 2.67 -3.55 12.79
C HIS A 150 1.93 -2.69 13.80
N ALA A 151 2.54 -2.40 14.93
CA ALA A 151 1.90 -1.61 15.98
C ALA A 151 2.85 -0.56 16.53
N THR A 152 2.33 0.63 16.81
CA THR A 152 3.08 1.73 17.42
C THR A 152 2.19 2.55 18.34
N VAL A 153 2.83 3.27 19.26
CA VAL A 153 2.19 4.27 20.12
C VAL A 153 2.75 5.63 19.76
N LEU A 154 1.87 6.53 19.39
CA LEU A 154 2.18 7.93 19.16
C LEU A 154 1.86 8.73 20.44
N THR A 155 2.74 9.64 20.81
CA THR A 155 2.62 10.40 22.07
C THR A 155 3.06 11.83 21.88
N GLY A 156 2.29 12.78 22.40
CA GLY A 156 2.70 14.18 22.38
C GLY A 156 1.60 15.15 21.99
N GLU A 157 1.99 16.40 21.79
CA GLU A 157 1.09 17.48 21.37
C GLU A 157 0.88 17.52 19.83
N LYS A 158 1.64 16.73 19.08
CA LYS A 158 1.66 16.67 17.60
C LYS A 158 0.95 15.43 17.03
N LEU A 159 0.01 14.88 17.77
CA LEU A 159 -0.61 13.59 17.51
C LEU A 159 -1.27 13.49 16.12
N GLY A 160 -1.92 14.55 15.64
CA GLY A 160 -2.58 14.57 14.33
C GLY A 160 -1.62 14.34 13.17
N PRO A 161 -0.56 15.15 13.01
CA PRO A 161 0.47 14.96 12.00
C PRO A 161 1.21 13.61 12.08
N GLU A 162 1.47 13.10 13.28
CA GLU A 162 2.09 11.79 13.47
C GLU A 162 1.19 10.67 12.95
N ILE A 163 -0.11 10.72 13.25
CA ILE A 163 -1.11 9.79 12.68
C ILE A 163 -1.12 9.89 11.14
N ILE A 164 -1.10 11.11 10.58
CA ILE A 164 -1.05 11.30 9.12
C ILE A 164 0.22 10.71 8.51
N SER A 165 1.36 10.90 9.17
CA SER A 165 2.64 10.32 8.74
C SER A 165 2.57 8.79 8.66
N GLU A 166 2.03 8.13 9.70
CA GLU A 166 1.87 6.68 9.71
C GLU A 166 0.84 6.19 8.67
N LEU A 167 -0.29 6.88 8.53
CA LEU A 167 -1.27 6.59 7.47
C LEU A 167 -0.66 6.74 6.08
N CYS A 168 0.15 7.76 5.85
CA CYS A 168 0.86 7.96 4.60
C CYS A 168 1.89 6.84 4.34
N ARG A 169 2.58 6.40 5.39
CA ARG A 169 3.60 5.34 5.31
C ARG A 169 3.01 4.01 4.87
N TYR A 170 1.90 3.59 5.48
CA TYR A 170 1.27 2.31 5.21
C TYR A 170 0.20 2.38 4.12
N SER A 171 -0.36 3.55 3.86
CA SER A 171 -1.43 3.79 2.87
C SER A 171 -2.55 2.73 2.94
N PRO A 172 -3.23 2.58 4.10
CA PRO A 172 -4.22 1.54 4.28
C PRO A 172 -5.43 1.72 3.37
N SER A 173 -6.00 0.61 2.92
CA SER A 173 -7.24 0.58 2.13
C SER A 173 -8.49 0.73 2.98
N GLU A 174 -8.37 0.51 4.29
CA GLU A 174 -9.45 0.64 5.26
C GLU A 174 -8.91 1.09 6.62
N VAL A 175 -9.65 1.98 7.31
CA VAL A 175 -9.29 2.52 8.62
C VAL A 175 -10.44 2.37 9.61
N LEU A 176 -10.16 1.75 10.75
CA LEU A 176 -11.05 1.62 11.90
C LEU A 176 -10.64 2.62 12.97
N PHE A 177 -11.57 3.26 13.65
CA PHE A 177 -11.23 4.23 14.69
C PHE A 177 -12.34 4.43 15.74
N ASN A 178 -11.96 4.98 16.89
CA ASN A 178 -12.90 5.45 17.90
C ASN A 178 -13.31 6.92 17.65
N ALA A 179 -14.37 7.37 18.33
CA ALA A 179 -14.95 8.72 18.13
C ALA A 179 -13.96 9.87 18.35
N ALA A 180 -12.92 9.69 19.15
CA ALA A 180 -11.93 10.71 19.46
C ALA A 180 -11.16 11.22 18.22
N ILE A 181 -11.11 10.47 17.12
CA ILE A 181 -10.46 10.92 15.87
C ILE A 181 -11.16 12.15 15.26
N LEU A 182 -12.45 12.34 15.55
CA LEU A 182 -13.25 13.44 15.01
C LEU A 182 -12.79 14.82 15.52
N ASP A 183 -12.06 14.86 16.64
CA ASP A 183 -11.44 16.06 17.19
C ASP A 183 -10.21 16.50 16.37
N TYR A 184 -9.61 15.56 15.60
CA TYR A 184 -8.46 15.80 14.74
C TYR A 184 -8.90 16.03 13.28
N LYS A 185 -9.33 17.26 13.00
CA LYS A 185 -9.90 17.63 11.69
C LYS A 185 -8.94 17.41 10.54
N GLU A 186 -7.64 17.63 10.75
CA GLU A 186 -6.59 17.39 9.75
C GLU A 186 -6.46 15.90 9.39
N VAL A 187 -6.58 15.00 10.36
CA VAL A 187 -6.53 13.54 10.12
C VAL A 187 -7.76 13.10 9.32
N THR A 188 -8.96 13.55 9.71
CA THR A 188 -10.20 13.20 9.00
C THR A 188 -10.22 13.78 7.58
N ALA A 189 -9.69 14.99 7.38
CA ALA A 189 -9.53 15.60 6.07
C ALA A 189 -8.55 14.81 5.19
N TYR A 190 -7.40 14.41 5.73
CA TYR A 190 -6.40 13.59 5.04
C TYR A 190 -6.98 12.24 4.59
N ILE A 191 -7.65 11.53 5.49
CA ILE A 191 -8.28 10.23 5.19
C ILE A 191 -9.29 10.39 4.05
N LYS A 192 -10.12 11.41 4.10
CA LYS A 192 -11.22 11.63 3.14
C LYS A 192 -10.73 12.10 1.77
N GLN A 193 -9.76 13.02 1.73
CA GLN A 193 -9.37 13.73 0.51
C GLN A 193 -8.16 13.12 -0.19
N GLN A 194 -7.19 12.64 0.57
CA GLN A 194 -5.92 12.17 0.04
C GLN A 194 -5.78 10.65 0.06
N LEU A 195 -6.12 10.00 1.18
CA LEU A 195 -6.02 8.56 1.28
C LEU A 195 -7.17 7.85 0.54
N ALA A 196 -8.36 8.46 0.53
CA ALA A 196 -9.57 7.98 -0.16
C ALA A 196 -9.88 6.50 0.14
N CYS A 197 -9.65 6.07 1.39
CA CYS A 197 -9.88 4.70 1.84
C CYS A 197 -11.26 4.52 2.46
N SER A 198 -11.66 3.26 2.67
CA SER A 198 -12.85 2.93 3.46
C SER A 198 -12.62 3.27 4.93
N VAL A 199 -13.65 3.76 5.60
CA VAL A 199 -13.56 4.13 7.02
C VAL A 199 -14.70 3.49 7.82
N GLU A 200 -14.41 3.12 9.07
CA GLU A 200 -15.41 2.61 9.98
C GLU A 200 -15.22 3.19 11.38
N LEU A 201 -16.25 3.88 11.85
CA LEU A 201 -16.35 4.34 13.24
C LEU A 201 -16.93 3.18 14.06
N LEU A 202 -16.16 2.70 15.02
CA LEU A 202 -16.57 1.60 15.88
C LEU A 202 -17.16 2.12 17.20
N ASP A 203 -18.07 1.33 17.76
CA ASP A 203 -18.67 1.63 19.05
C ASP A 203 -17.64 1.56 20.18
N GLU A 204 -17.77 2.41 21.20
CA GLU A 204 -16.87 2.46 22.36
C GLU A 204 -16.77 1.11 23.09
N ALA A 205 -17.81 0.27 23.01
CA ALA A 205 -17.80 -1.06 23.58
C ALA A 205 -16.70 -1.98 22.98
N ALA A 206 -16.32 -1.77 21.70
CA ALA A 206 -15.25 -2.53 21.06
C ALA A 206 -13.87 -2.20 21.67
N PHE A 207 -13.71 -1.01 22.24
CA PHE A 207 -12.48 -0.54 22.87
C PHE A 207 -12.43 -0.81 24.38
N ALA A 208 -13.44 -1.47 24.95
CA ALA A 208 -13.49 -1.79 26.37
C ALA A 208 -12.32 -2.72 26.77
N PRO A 209 -11.59 -2.44 27.87
CA PRO A 209 -10.40 -3.21 28.26
C PRO A 209 -10.64 -4.70 28.39
N ASP A 210 -11.80 -5.11 28.93
CA ASP A 210 -12.13 -6.54 29.09
C ASP A 210 -12.34 -7.24 27.74
N ALA A 211 -13.05 -6.59 26.81
CA ALA A 211 -13.27 -7.10 25.45
C ALA A 211 -11.94 -7.21 24.69
N CYS A 212 -11.10 -6.19 24.78
CA CYS A 212 -9.77 -6.20 24.17
C CYS A 212 -8.88 -7.31 24.74
N MET A 213 -8.92 -7.53 26.04
CA MET A 213 -8.15 -8.60 26.69
C MET A 213 -8.64 -9.98 26.24
N GLU A 214 -9.94 -10.19 26.11
CA GLU A 214 -10.52 -11.43 25.60
C GLU A 214 -10.07 -11.73 24.17
N GLU A 215 -10.14 -10.73 23.27
CA GLU A 215 -9.68 -10.87 21.89
C GLU A 215 -8.19 -11.19 21.78
N MET A 216 -7.37 -10.51 22.59
CA MET A 216 -5.93 -10.73 22.61
C MET A 216 -5.56 -12.12 23.16
N ARG A 217 -6.25 -12.59 24.20
CA ARG A 217 -6.06 -13.97 24.71
C ARG A 217 -6.49 -15.02 23.70
N ALA A 218 -7.58 -14.81 23.02
CA ALA A 218 -8.06 -15.71 21.98
C ALA A 218 -7.04 -15.85 20.83
N GLN A 219 -6.26 -14.80 20.54
CA GLN A 219 -5.27 -14.78 19.46
C GLN A 219 -3.88 -15.27 19.90
N PHE A 220 -3.40 -14.79 21.07
CA PHE A 220 -2.02 -14.94 21.51
C PHE A 220 -1.83 -15.85 22.74
N GLY A 221 -2.92 -16.41 23.27
CA GLY A 221 -2.90 -17.29 24.45
C GLY A 221 -2.93 -16.53 25.78
N ASP A 222 -2.57 -17.21 26.86
CA ASP A 222 -2.75 -16.73 28.25
C ASP A 222 -1.90 -15.50 28.62
N ALA A 223 -0.81 -15.24 27.91
CA ALA A 223 0.08 -14.11 28.14
C ALA A 223 0.22 -13.27 26.84
N PRO A 224 -0.87 -12.64 26.36
CA PRO A 224 -0.89 -11.94 25.10
C PRO A 224 0.08 -10.74 25.04
N GLU A 225 0.32 -10.10 26.19
CA GLU A 225 1.26 -8.97 26.31
C GLU A 225 2.70 -9.37 26.01
N LYS A 226 3.10 -10.60 26.35
CA LYS A 226 4.44 -11.11 26.06
C LYS A 226 4.56 -11.52 24.59
N THR A 227 3.52 -12.16 24.06
CA THR A 227 3.52 -12.67 22.68
C THR A 227 3.43 -11.53 21.68
N ALA A 228 2.56 -10.55 21.91
CA ALA A 228 2.43 -9.37 21.07
C ALA A 228 3.49 -8.29 21.37
N GLY A 229 4.18 -8.37 22.51
CA GLY A 229 5.16 -7.36 22.95
C GLY A 229 4.52 -6.01 23.30
N LEU A 230 3.25 -5.97 23.66
CA LEU A 230 2.47 -4.75 23.94
C LEU A 230 1.90 -4.81 25.36
N ALA A 231 2.14 -3.78 26.16
CA ALA A 231 1.55 -3.68 27.49
C ALA A 231 0.02 -3.51 27.41
N PRO A 232 -0.77 -4.14 28.31
CA PRO A 232 -2.24 -4.07 28.27
C PRO A 232 -2.80 -2.64 28.36
N GLU A 233 -2.08 -1.73 29.05
CA GLU A 233 -2.47 -0.32 29.19
C GLU A 233 -2.06 0.52 27.96
N SER A 234 -1.35 -0.07 27.01
CA SER A 234 -0.90 0.62 25.81
C SER A 234 -2.07 0.84 24.84
N PRO A 235 -2.26 2.05 24.30
CA PRO A 235 -3.26 2.27 23.26
C PRO A 235 -3.06 1.38 22.04
N ALA A 236 -1.82 0.97 21.73
CA ALA A 236 -1.53 0.04 20.63
C ALA A 236 -2.05 -1.37 20.90
N PHE A 237 -2.10 -1.80 22.17
CA PHE A 237 -2.73 -3.07 22.56
C PHE A 237 -4.24 -3.04 22.24
N THR A 238 -4.92 -1.96 22.62
CA THR A 238 -6.35 -1.76 22.32
C THR A 238 -6.59 -1.69 20.80
N ALA A 239 -5.78 -0.92 20.07
CA ALA A 239 -5.90 -0.83 18.60
C ALA A 239 -5.73 -2.18 17.91
N LEU A 240 -4.77 -3.00 18.37
CA LEU A 240 -4.56 -4.36 17.85
C LEU A 240 -5.74 -5.28 18.19
N ALA A 241 -6.22 -5.25 19.43
CA ALA A 241 -7.35 -6.06 19.87
C ALA A 241 -8.61 -5.80 19.05
N VAL A 242 -8.92 -4.52 18.83
CA VAL A 242 -10.08 -4.09 18.03
C VAL A 242 -9.91 -4.54 16.57
N LEU A 243 -8.72 -4.41 16.02
CA LEU A 243 -8.43 -4.88 14.66
C LEU A 243 -8.65 -6.40 14.52
N LEU A 244 -8.17 -7.17 15.49
CA LEU A 244 -8.38 -8.63 15.51
C LEU A 244 -9.87 -9.01 15.64
N GLY A 245 -10.61 -8.32 16.50
CA GLY A 245 -12.07 -8.52 16.62
C GLY A 245 -12.80 -8.27 15.31
N TYR A 246 -12.50 -7.15 14.65
CA TYR A 246 -13.05 -6.81 13.33
C TYR A 246 -12.69 -7.85 12.25
N LEU A 247 -11.44 -8.31 12.23
CA LEU A 247 -11.00 -9.34 11.30
C LEU A 247 -11.67 -10.68 11.55
N LYS A 248 -11.88 -11.08 12.81
CA LYS A 248 -12.62 -12.31 13.15
C LYS A 248 -14.08 -12.22 12.71
N GLU A 249 -14.72 -11.07 12.92
CA GLU A 249 -16.10 -10.85 12.49
C GLU A 249 -16.23 -10.93 10.97
N THR A 250 -15.30 -10.31 10.23
CA THR A 250 -15.38 -10.22 8.78
C THR A 250 -14.87 -11.47 8.07
N GLN A 251 -13.76 -12.05 8.54
CA GLN A 251 -13.12 -13.18 7.86
C GLN A 251 -13.57 -14.55 8.34
N LYS A 252 -14.14 -14.66 9.56
CA LYS A 252 -14.59 -15.92 10.19
C LYS A 252 -13.49 -16.99 10.38
N LYS A 253 -12.46 -17.01 9.54
CA LYS A 253 -11.32 -17.96 9.55
C LYS A 253 -10.05 -17.26 9.13
N GLY A 254 -8.90 -17.83 9.48
CA GLY A 254 -7.58 -17.41 8.97
C GLY A 254 -6.94 -16.25 9.72
N VAL A 255 -7.63 -15.64 10.70
CA VAL A 255 -7.06 -14.57 11.55
C VAL A 255 -5.96 -15.12 12.46
N GLU A 256 -6.01 -16.43 12.77
CA GLU A 256 -5.07 -17.14 13.64
C GLU A 256 -3.61 -17.05 13.15
N ARG A 257 -3.38 -16.67 11.92
CA ARG A 257 -2.04 -16.51 11.33
C ARG A 257 -1.41 -15.14 11.61
N LEU A 258 -2.14 -14.15 12.09
CA LEU A 258 -1.60 -12.89 12.59
C LEU A 258 -0.93 -13.10 13.95
N LYS A 259 0.13 -13.92 13.99
CA LYS A 259 0.87 -14.27 15.21
C LYS A 259 2.06 -13.36 15.45
N THR A 260 2.56 -12.71 14.42
CA THR A 260 3.73 -11.84 14.52
C THR A 260 3.30 -10.39 14.48
N VAL A 261 3.59 -9.68 15.56
CA VAL A 261 3.36 -8.24 15.67
C VAL A 261 4.71 -7.54 15.72
N HIS A 262 4.97 -6.67 14.75
CA HIS A 262 6.17 -5.85 14.72
C HIS A 262 5.91 -4.55 15.47
N ASN A 263 6.37 -4.51 16.73
CA ASN A 263 6.37 -3.29 17.51
C ASN A 263 7.50 -2.39 17.09
N TYR A 264 7.22 -1.13 16.83
CA TYR A 264 8.24 -0.13 16.52
C TYR A 264 7.96 1.18 17.24
N ALA A 265 9.03 1.91 17.54
CA ALA A 265 8.94 3.28 18.00
C ALA A 265 9.05 4.22 16.80
N GLU A 266 8.24 5.28 16.78
CA GLU A 266 8.26 6.29 15.73
C GLU A 266 9.67 6.85 15.49
N ALA A 267 10.40 7.13 16.56
CA ALA A 267 11.78 7.64 16.52
C ALA A 267 12.79 6.71 15.80
N GLN A 268 12.41 5.49 15.44
CA GLN A 268 13.29 4.58 14.69
C GLN A 268 13.29 4.83 13.19
N TYR A 269 12.41 5.71 12.70
CA TYR A 269 12.23 5.93 11.28
C TYR A 269 12.31 7.41 10.92
N MET A 270 12.90 7.71 9.75
CA MET A 270 12.85 9.05 9.17
C MET A 270 11.41 9.45 8.88
N GLN A 271 11.00 10.60 9.38
CA GLN A 271 9.68 11.15 9.12
C GLN A 271 9.63 11.81 7.74
N LEU A 272 8.58 11.47 6.98
CA LEU A 272 8.33 12.02 5.65
C LEU A 272 6.84 12.33 5.52
N SER A 273 6.50 13.61 5.53
CA SER A 273 5.11 14.04 5.32
C SER A 273 4.60 13.63 3.94
N PRO A 274 3.27 13.54 3.73
CA PRO A 274 2.69 13.30 2.41
C PRO A 274 3.18 14.27 1.36
N VAL A 275 3.32 15.55 1.72
CA VAL A 275 3.84 16.62 0.86
C VAL A 275 5.28 16.34 0.45
N THR A 276 6.13 15.98 1.40
CA THR A 276 7.54 15.64 1.11
C THR A 276 7.64 14.44 0.18
N ARG A 277 6.85 13.38 0.41
CA ARG A 277 6.83 12.20 -0.47
C ARG A 277 6.43 12.54 -1.90
N ALA A 278 5.41 13.40 -2.06
CA ALA A 278 4.95 13.87 -3.37
C ALA A 278 6.00 14.77 -4.05
N ASN A 279 6.55 15.75 -3.33
CA ASN A 279 7.55 16.68 -3.83
C ASN A 279 8.85 15.99 -4.28
N LEU A 280 9.25 14.92 -3.60
CA LEU A 280 10.42 14.11 -3.95
C LEU A 280 10.10 13.02 -4.99
N GLU A 281 8.85 12.87 -5.37
CA GLU A 281 8.38 11.83 -6.31
C GLU A 281 8.92 10.44 -5.94
N LEU A 282 8.70 10.02 -4.69
CA LEU A 282 9.29 8.79 -4.19
C LEU A 282 8.68 7.54 -4.84
N THR A 283 7.36 7.47 -4.94
CA THR A 283 6.61 6.30 -5.43
C THR A 283 5.78 6.59 -6.68
N GLU A 284 5.31 7.83 -6.83
CA GLU A 284 4.46 8.28 -7.93
C GLU A 284 4.94 9.65 -8.41
N THR A 285 4.84 9.92 -9.71
CA THR A 285 5.13 11.25 -10.27
C THR A 285 4.00 12.23 -9.98
N MET A 286 4.32 13.50 -9.70
CA MET A 286 3.33 14.54 -9.37
C MET A 286 2.27 14.74 -10.47
N ARG A 287 2.67 14.68 -11.75
CA ARG A 287 1.77 14.99 -12.88
C ARG A 287 1.01 13.81 -13.44
N GLY A 288 1.57 12.61 -13.42
CA GLY A 288 0.99 11.43 -14.10
C GLY A 288 0.59 10.32 -13.14
N ARG A 289 0.94 10.41 -11.87
CA ARG A 289 0.82 9.32 -10.87
C ARG A 289 1.40 8.01 -11.39
N GLU A 290 2.50 8.12 -12.16
CA GLU A 290 3.19 6.97 -12.75
C GLU A 290 4.37 6.55 -11.87
N LYS A 291 4.67 5.26 -11.84
CA LYS A 291 5.87 4.72 -11.18
C LYS A 291 7.16 5.13 -11.92
N LYS A 292 7.11 5.17 -13.27
CA LYS A 292 8.27 5.56 -14.09
C LYS A 292 8.62 7.03 -13.86
N GLY A 293 9.85 7.31 -13.52
CA GLY A 293 10.33 8.66 -13.20
C GLY A 293 10.35 8.95 -11.71
N THR A 294 10.19 7.95 -10.85
CA THR A 294 10.26 8.05 -9.39
C THR A 294 11.54 7.44 -8.83
N LEU A 295 11.85 7.71 -7.55
CA LEU A 295 12.95 7.04 -6.87
C LEU A 295 12.73 5.52 -6.83
N LEU A 296 11.53 5.08 -6.51
CA LEU A 296 11.18 3.65 -6.47
C LEU A 296 11.43 2.98 -7.83
N TRP A 297 11.12 3.63 -8.94
CA TRP A 297 11.39 3.07 -10.27
C TRP A 297 12.89 2.84 -10.52
N VAL A 298 13.76 3.70 -9.98
CA VAL A 298 15.23 3.53 -10.09
C VAL A 298 15.69 2.35 -9.24
N LEU A 299 15.24 2.27 -7.99
CA LEU A 299 15.73 1.32 -6.98
C LEU A 299 15.11 -0.07 -7.08
N ASP A 300 13.85 -0.17 -7.54
CA ASP A 300 13.13 -1.44 -7.57
C ASP A 300 13.62 -2.33 -8.73
N LYS A 301 14.55 -3.20 -8.40
CA LYS A 301 15.04 -4.31 -9.23
C LYS A 301 14.80 -5.66 -8.57
N THR A 302 13.92 -5.69 -7.58
CA THR A 302 13.56 -6.91 -6.86
C THR A 302 12.93 -7.93 -7.80
N GLN A 303 13.23 -9.20 -7.58
CA GLN A 303 12.76 -10.32 -8.38
C GLN A 303 11.49 -10.95 -7.80
N THR A 304 11.28 -10.81 -6.48
CA THR A 304 10.14 -11.38 -5.78
C THR A 304 9.09 -10.31 -5.45
N ALA A 305 7.82 -10.69 -5.38
CA ALA A 305 6.75 -9.79 -4.91
C ALA A 305 6.97 -9.38 -3.45
N MET A 306 7.51 -10.27 -2.63
CA MET A 306 7.83 -10.04 -1.22
C MET A 306 8.91 -8.96 -1.04
N GLY A 307 9.97 -8.98 -1.85
CA GLY A 307 11.02 -7.95 -1.84
C GLY A 307 10.48 -6.55 -2.18
N LYS A 308 9.55 -6.45 -3.10
CA LYS A 308 8.90 -5.18 -3.47
C LYS A 308 8.12 -4.53 -2.33
N ARG A 309 7.66 -5.31 -1.37
CA ARG A 309 6.83 -4.87 -0.24
C ARG A 309 7.60 -4.48 1.02
N GLN A 310 8.94 -4.64 1.09
CA GLN A 310 9.74 -4.41 2.31
C GLN A 310 9.99 -2.92 2.59
N PRO A 311 9.52 -2.35 3.75
CA PRO A 311 9.86 -0.99 4.19
C PRO A 311 11.22 -0.94 4.91
N LEU A 312 11.82 0.27 5.05
CA LEU A 312 13.20 0.45 5.52
C LEU A 312 13.30 1.42 6.71
N VAL A 313 14.21 1.27 7.60
CA VAL A 313 14.79 1.44 8.63
C VAL A 313 15.68 2.07 9.57
N ASN A 314 16.42 1.88 10.46
CA ASN A 314 17.20 2.31 11.66
C ASN A 314 18.74 2.33 11.37
N VAL A 315 19.55 3.21 12.05
CA VAL A 315 20.98 3.45 11.77
C VAL A 315 21.86 2.19 11.84
N ALA A 316 21.72 1.38 12.87
CA ALA A 316 22.49 0.12 12.96
C ALA A 316 22.13 -0.82 11.80
N ALA A 317 20.85 -0.88 11.45
CA ALA A 317 20.36 -1.63 10.31
C ALA A 317 20.78 -0.99 8.97
N ILE A 318 20.94 0.34 8.88
CA ILE A 318 21.47 1.03 7.70
C ILE A 318 22.87 0.52 7.38
N ASN A 319 23.78 0.58 8.35
CA ASN A 319 25.17 0.15 8.15
C ASN A 319 25.26 -1.35 7.85
N ALA A 320 24.49 -2.18 8.57
CA ALA A 320 24.45 -3.62 8.29
C ALA A 320 23.97 -3.91 6.84
N ARG A 321 22.99 -3.15 6.34
CA ARG A 321 22.56 -3.24 4.93
C ARG A 321 23.61 -2.77 3.96
N LEU A 322 24.25 -1.62 4.23
CA LEU A 322 25.33 -1.11 3.41
C LEU A 322 26.47 -2.11 3.27
N ASP A 323 26.83 -2.81 4.34
CA ASP A 323 27.83 -3.87 4.33
C ASP A 323 27.36 -5.07 3.49
N GLY A 324 26.12 -5.49 3.63
CA GLY A 324 25.54 -6.56 2.81
C GLY A 324 25.47 -6.19 1.32
N VAL A 325 25.11 -4.96 1.01
CA VAL A 325 25.11 -4.44 -0.37
C VAL A 325 26.53 -4.40 -0.93
N GLU A 326 27.52 -3.97 -0.14
CA GLU A 326 28.94 -3.91 -0.56
C GLU A 326 29.48 -5.27 -0.97
N GLU A 327 29.23 -6.31 -0.17
CA GLU A 327 29.64 -7.67 -0.51
C GLU A 327 29.03 -8.13 -1.84
N LEU A 328 27.72 -7.90 -2.03
CA LEU A 328 27.02 -8.25 -3.28
C LEU A 328 27.48 -7.41 -4.48
N VAL A 329 27.91 -6.16 -4.26
CA VAL A 329 28.54 -5.33 -5.30
C VAL A 329 29.88 -5.94 -5.72
N GLY A 330 30.66 -6.47 -4.78
CA GLY A 330 31.99 -7.04 -5.02
C GLY A 330 31.98 -8.31 -5.87
N ASP A 331 30.90 -9.10 -5.88
CA ASP A 331 30.77 -10.34 -6.64
C ASP A 331 29.62 -10.29 -7.64
N SER A 332 29.93 -9.90 -8.86
CA SER A 332 28.94 -9.77 -9.94
C SER A 332 28.34 -11.10 -10.38
N VAL A 333 29.09 -12.20 -10.32
CA VAL A 333 28.62 -13.53 -10.73
C VAL A 333 27.65 -14.06 -9.69
N ALA A 334 28.05 -14.09 -8.41
CA ALA A 334 27.16 -14.56 -7.35
C ALA A 334 25.88 -13.72 -7.25
N ARG A 335 25.96 -12.39 -7.39
CA ARG A 335 24.80 -11.51 -7.45
C ARG A 335 23.83 -11.89 -8.57
N ALA A 336 24.33 -12.10 -9.80
CA ALA A 336 23.50 -12.50 -10.93
C ALA A 336 22.85 -13.87 -10.72
N ASP A 337 23.59 -14.84 -10.16
CA ASP A 337 23.06 -16.16 -9.86
C ASP A 337 22.00 -16.12 -8.75
N ILE A 338 22.20 -15.30 -7.73
CA ILE A 338 21.19 -15.05 -6.67
C ILE A 338 19.93 -14.44 -7.27
N ALA A 339 20.06 -13.40 -8.11
CA ALA A 339 18.90 -12.79 -8.79
C ALA A 339 18.16 -13.81 -9.67
N ALA A 340 18.89 -14.66 -10.38
CA ALA A 340 18.30 -15.73 -11.19
C ALA A 340 17.61 -16.82 -10.36
N ALA A 341 18.08 -17.10 -9.15
CA ALA A 341 17.43 -18.02 -8.22
C ALA A 341 16.15 -17.38 -7.63
N LEU A 342 16.24 -16.10 -7.21
CA LEU A 342 15.12 -15.33 -6.66
C LEU A 342 13.96 -15.21 -7.67
N SER A 343 14.24 -15.03 -8.97
CA SER A 343 13.21 -14.91 -10.00
C SER A 343 12.33 -16.16 -10.18
N LYS A 344 12.73 -17.29 -9.60
CA LYS A 344 11.97 -18.55 -9.60
C LYS A 344 11.17 -18.76 -8.31
N ILE A 345 11.25 -17.86 -7.37
CA ILE A 345 10.56 -17.92 -6.08
C ILE A 345 9.21 -17.20 -6.21
N PHE A 346 8.14 -17.95 -5.97
CA PHE A 346 6.78 -17.40 -5.94
C PHE A 346 6.53 -16.62 -4.63
N ASP A 347 5.42 -15.90 -4.57
CA ASP A 347 5.00 -15.16 -3.38
C ASP A 347 4.56 -16.13 -2.26
N ILE A 348 5.51 -16.53 -1.44
CA ILE A 348 5.28 -17.46 -0.32
C ILE A 348 4.27 -16.89 0.67
N GLU A 349 4.32 -15.59 0.96
CA GLU A 349 3.44 -14.94 1.95
C GLU A 349 1.98 -15.07 1.53
N ARG A 350 1.65 -14.71 0.30
CA ARG A 350 0.29 -14.81 -0.23
C ARG A 350 -0.15 -16.23 -0.50
N LEU A 351 0.76 -17.12 -0.90
CA LEU A 351 0.47 -18.55 -1.04
C LEU A 351 0.07 -19.16 0.31
N MET A 352 0.81 -18.85 1.37
CA MET A 352 0.48 -19.32 2.71
C MET A 352 -0.86 -18.78 3.20
N THR A 353 -1.20 -17.55 2.85
CA THR A 353 -2.53 -17.02 3.14
C THR A 353 -3.63 -17.92 2.62
N ARG A 354 -3.60 -18.19 1.33
CA ARG A 354 -4.63 -19.02 0.69
C ARG A 354 -4.62 -20.45 1.19
N THR A 355 -3.45 -20.95 1.57
CA THR A 355 -3.31 -22.27 2.19
C THR A 355 -4.08 -22.36 3.51
N VAL A 356 -3.88 -21.38 4.39
CA VAL A 356 -4.57 -21.34 5.70
C VAL A 356 -6.08 -21.11 5.55
N TYR A 357 -6.50 -20.31 4.59
CA TYR A 357 -7.94 -20.13 4.29
C TYR A 357 -8.58 -21.33 3.60
N GLY A 358 -7.78 -22.33 3.19
CA GLY A 358 -8.30 -23.48 2.45
C GLY A 358 -8.73 -23.14 1.01
N SER A 359 -8.29 -21.98 0.50
CA SER A 359 -8.63 -21.48 -0.84
C SER A 359 -7.52 -21.68 -1.86
N ALA A 360 -6.35 -22.20 -1.43
CA ALA A 360 -5.25 -22.49 -2.31
C ALA A 360 -5.60 -23.60 -3.32
N SER A 361 -5.29 -23.38 -4.58
CA SER A 361 -5.44 -24.37 -5.63
C SER A 361 -4.31 -25.42 -5.59
N PRO A 362 -4.50 -26.63 -6.15
CA PRO A 362 -3.45 -27.62 -6.23
C PRO A 362 -2.18 -27.13 -6.93
N ARG A 363 -2.31 -26.32 -7.98
CA ARG A 363 -1.17 -25.71 -8.69
C ARG A 363 -0.39 -24.73 -7.82
N GLU A 364 -1.06 -23.98 -6.98
CA GLU A 364 -0.42 -23.04 -6.06
C GLU A 364 0.37 -23.77 -4.97
N ILE A 365 -0.19 -24.86 -4.45
CA ILE A 365 0.54 -25.71 -3.50
C ILE A 365 1.76 -26.36 -4.18
N TYR A 366 1.63 -26.81 -5.42
CA TYR A 366 2.77 -27.32 -6.18
C TYR A 366 3.83 -26.24 -6.42
N ALA A 367 3.42 -24.98 -6.70
CA ALA A 367 4.32 -23.84 -6.85
C ALA A 367 5.06 -23.51 -5.54
N LEU A 368 4.44 -23.73 -4.37
CA LEU A 368 5.12 -23.63 -3.07
C LEU A 368 6.27 -24.65 -2.98
N ALA A 369 6.04 -25.91 -3.35
CA ALA A 369 7.10 -26.91 -3.36
C ALA A 369 8.23 -26.58 -4.36
N ALA A 370 7.89 -26.08 -5.55
CA ALA A 370 8.87 -25.61 -6.53
C ALA A 370 9.69 -24.43 -6.01
N THR A 371 9.09 -23.57 -5.20
CA THR A 371 9.80 -22.50 -4.49
C THR A 371 10.77 -23.09 -3.45
N CYS A 372 10.30 -24.03 -2.61
CA CYS A 372 11.15 -24.69 -1.63
C CYS A 372 12.35 -25.40 -2.27
N GLU A 373 12.23 -25.89 -3.50
CA GLU A 373 13.33 -26.49 -4.26
C GLU A 373 14.46 -25.51 -4.58
N GLN A 374 14.17 -24.19 -4.68
CA GLN A 374 15.17 -23.15 -4.94
C GLN A 374 15.90 -22.71 -3.67
N LEU A 375 15.36 -22.91 -2.47
CA LEU A 375 15.92 -22.40 -1.22
C LEU A 375 17.32 -22.94 -0.89
N PRO A 376 17.62 -24.24 -1.02
CA PRO A 376 18.97 -24.76 -0.82
C PRO A 376 20.00 -24.12 -1.75
N ARG A 377 19.63 -23.94 -3.03
CA ARG A 377 20.48 -23.28 -4.01
C ARG A 377 20.73 -21.81 -3.63
N LEU A 378 19.67 -21.09 -3.26
CA LEU A 378 19.78 -19.70 -2.82
C LEU A 378 20.72 -19.55 -1.63
N LYS A 379 20.59 -20.42 -0.61
CA LYS A 379 21.49 -20.45 0.55
C LYS A 379 22.93 -20.73 0.15
N ALA A 380 23.15 -21.70 -0.71
CA ALA A 380 24.49 -22.06 -1.19
C ALA A 380 25.17 -20.88 -1.92
N LEU A 381 24.43 -20.13 -2.74
CA LEU A 381 24.91 -18.96 -3.46
C LEU A 381 25.23 -17.79 -2.52
N ALA A 382 24.42 -17.59 -1.48
CA ALA A 382 24.63 -16.49 -0.53
C ALA A 382 25.60 -16.83 0.61
N ARG A 383 25.93 -18.11 0.85
CA ARG A 383 26.82 -18.57 1.93
C ARG A 383 28.24 -17.99 1.92
N PRO A 384 28.88 -17.69 0.77
CA PRO A 384 30.21 -17.09 0.74
C PRO A 384 30.30 -15.70 1.34
N PHE A 385 29.18 -14.98 1.46
CA PHE A 385 29.12 -13.63 2.02
C PHE A 385 29.10 -13.68 3.55
N GLY A 386 29.86 -12.81 4.20
CA GLY A 386 30.13 -12.87 5.65
C GLY A 386 29.56 -11.71 6.46
N SER A 387 28.91 -10.72 5.82
CA SER A 387 28.31 -9.60 6.54
C SER A 387 27.27 -10.06 7.56
N ALA A 388 27.16 -9.32 8.66
CA ALA A 388 26.23 -9.65 9.74
C ALA A 388 24.78 -9.76 9.24
N GLU A 389 24.40 -8.89 8.30
CA GLU A 389 23.05 -8.88 7.71
C GLU A 389 22.80 -10.14 6.89
N ILE A 390 23.69 -10.50 5.95
CA ILE A 390 23.52 -11.70 5.11
C ILE A 390 23.56 -12.95 5.97
N THR A 391 24.47 -13.02 6.96
CA THR A 391 24.55 -14.16 7.88
C THR A 391 23.25 -14.35 8.67
N ALA A 392 22.68 -13.27 9.19
CA ALA A 392 21.39 -13.29 9.89
C ALA A 392 20.23 -13.74 8.97
N LEU A 393 20.19 -13.23 7.73
CA LEU A 393 19.20 -13.64 6.74
C LEU A 393 19.29 -15.13 6.43
N LEU A 394 20.50 -15.67 6.25
CA LEU A 394 20.69 -17.09 5.94
C LEU A 394 20.30 -18.00 7.12
N ALA A 395 20.39 -17.50 8.36
CA ALA A 395 19.87 -18.21 9.54
C ALA A 395 18.34 -18.22 9.59
N ASP A 396 17.68 -17.21 9.01
CA ASP A 396 16.23 -17.11 8.95
C ASP A 396 15.61 -17.93 7.79
N ILE A 397 16.37 -18.19 6.71
CA ILE A 397 15.92 -19.00 5.57
C ILE A 397 16.06 -20.47 5.91
N ASP A 398 14.95 -21.16 6.13
CA ASP A 398 14.86 -22.62 6.22
C ASP A 398 14.74 -23.21 4.80
N GLU A 399 15.35 -24.37 4.55
CA GLU A 399 15.29 -25.03 3.24
C GLU A 399 13.91 -25.65 2.96
N LEU A 400 13.10 -25.86 3.98
CA LEU A 400 11.73 -26.44 3.91
C LEU A 400 11.68 -27.74 3.09
N SER A 401 12.72 -28.57 3.20
CA SER A 401 12.85 -29.80 2.42
C SER A 401 11.76 -30.81 2.74
N ASP A 402 11.36 -30.89 4.02
CA ASP A 402 10.24 -31.71 4.49
C ASP A 402 8.89 -31.30 3.88
N ILE A 403 8.64 -30.00 3.77
CA ILE A 403 7.44 -29.44 3.13
C ILE A 403 7.45 -29.73 1.62
N LYS A 404 8.58 -29.52 0.97
CA LYS A 404 8.78 -29.85 -0.45
C LYS A 404 8.46 -31.31 -0.74
N GLU A 405 9.05 -32.23 0.04
CA GLU A 405 8.85 -33.66 -0.10
C GLU A 405 7.38 -34.05 0.14
N LEU A 406 6.77 -33.52 1.17
CA LEU A 406 5.36 -33.73 1.49
C LEU A 406 4.45 -33.35 0.33
N ILE A 407 4.66 -32.18 -0.27
CA ILE A 407 3.83 -31.68 -1.36
C ILE A 407 4.06 -32.49 -2.65
N PHE A 408 5.32 -32.71 -3.04
CA PHE A 408 5.64 -33.47 -4.25
C PHE A 408 5.22 -34.94 -4.16
N ALA A 409 5.16 -35.52 -2.96
CA ALA A 409 4.60 -36.87 -2.77
C ALA A 409 3.07 -36.87 -2.97
N ALA A 410 2.38 -35.82 -2.53
CA ALA A 410 0.92 -35.77 -2.46
C ALA A 410 0.26 -35.22 -3.73
N VAL A 411 0.82 -34.16 -4.33
CA VAL A 411 0.20 -33.42 -5.44
C VAL A 411 0.84 -33.79 -6.77
N ASP A 412 0.02 -34.03 -7.79
CA ASP A 412 0.49 -34.31 -9.15
C ASP A 412 1.06 -33.04 -9.81
N GLU A 413 2.13 -33.19 -10.60
CA GLU A 413 2.75 -32.06 -11.32
C GLU A 413 1.81 -31.40 -12.33
N ASN A 414 0.87 -32.19 -12.89
CA ASN A 414 -0.14 -31.74 -13.84
C ASN A 414 -1.49 -31.47 -13.16
N ALA A 415 -1.51 -31.29 -11.83
CA ALA A 415 -2.74 -31.06 -11.09
C ALA A 415 -3.58 -29.95 -11.72
N PRO A 416 -4.91 -30.09 -11.78
CA PRO A 416 -5.80 -29.08 -12.32
C PRO A 416 -5.81 -27.80 -11.47
N ALA A 417 -6.30 -26.72 -12.04
CA ALA A 417 -6.48 -25.47 -11.28
C ALA A 417 -7.59 -25.56 -10.23
N MET A 418 -8.57 -26.45 -10.45
CA MET A 418 -9.71 -26.62 -9.52
C MET A 418 -9.80 -28.06 -9.04
N LEU A 419 -10.02 -28.23 -7.73
CA LEU A 419 -10.21 -29.54 -7.08
C LEU A 419 -11.31 -30.38 -7.73
N LYS A 420 -12.41 -29.75 -8.16
CA LYS A 420 -13.55 -30.43 -8.79
C LYS A 420 -13.23 -31.17 -10.10
N ASP A 421 -12.11 -30.80 -10.75
CA ASP A 421 -11.73 -31.41 -12.02
C ASP A 421 -11.06 -32.78 -11.84
N GLY A 422 -10.75 -33.17 -10.58
CA GLY A 422 -10.10 -34.42 -10.22
C GLY A 422 -8.66 -34.55 -10.70
N GLY A 423 -7.96 -35.61 -10.29
CA GLY A 423 -6.57 -35.85 -10.67
C GLY A 423 -5.56 -34.97 -9.94
N VAL A 424 -5.90 -34.58 -8.70
CA VAL A 424 -5.08 -33.74 -7.84
C VAL A 424 -3.99 -34.51 -7.13
N ILE A 425 -4.35 -35.68 -6.61
CA ILE A 425 -3.44 -36.53 -5.83
C ILE A 425 -2.55 -37.35 -6.75
N ARG A 426 -1.25 -37.33 -6.45
CA ARG A 426 -0.25 -38.07 -7.21
C ARG A 426 -0.48 -39.59 -7.17
N PRO A 427 -0.33 -40.33 -8.27
CA PRO A 427 -0.36 -41.78 -8.26
C PRO A 427 0.67 -42.37 -7.26
N GLY A 428 0.24 -43.37 -6.49
CA GLY A 428 1.08 -44.00 -5.46
C GLY A 428 1.04 -43.33 -4.07
N TYR A 429 0.37 -42.19 -3.92
CA TYR A 429 0.24 -41.53 -2.61
C TYR A 429 -0.81 -42.18 -1.69
N ASN A 430 -1.91 -42.65 -2.29
CA ASN A 430 -2.98 -43.30 -1.55
C ASN A 430 -3.57 -44.45 -2.38
N THR A 431 -3.54 -45.67 -1.83
CA THR A 431 -3.97 -46.90 -2.51
C THR A 431 -5.45 -46.88 -2.93
N GLU A 432 -6.33 -46.30 -2.07
CA GLU A 432 -7.76 -46.18 -2.36
C GLU A 432 -8.03 -45.25 -3.53
N VAL A 433 -7.28 -44.14 -3.62
CA VAL A 433 -7.34 -43.21 -4.76
C VAL A 433 -6.93 -43.92 -6.05
N ASP A 434 -5.86 -44.72 -6.02
CA ASP A 434 -5.37 -45.43 -7.19
C ASP A 434 -6.37 -46.51 -7.64
N GLU A 435 -6.94 -47.27 -6.70
CA GLU A 435 -7.98 -48.27 -7.02
C GLU A 435 -9.24 -47.60 -7.63
N LEU A 436 -9.72 -46.49 -7.04
CA LEU A 436 -10.85 -45.75 -7.60
C LEU A 436 -10.57 -45.15 -8.97
N ARG A 437 -9.35 -44.67 -9.19
CA ARG A 437 -8.89 -44.10 -10.46
C ARG A 437 -8.83 -45.21 -11.52
N ASP A 438 -8.34 -46.38 -11.17
CA ASP A 438 -8.33 -47.54 -12.06
C ASP A 438 -9.74 -47.99 -12.46
N ILE A 439 -10.70 -47.96 -11.53
CA ILE A 439 -12.12 -48.22 -11.84
C ILE A 439 -12.67 -47.16 -12.82
N VAL A 440 -12.37 -45.87 -12.60
CA VAL A 440 -12.86 -44.78 -13.46
C VAL A 440 -12.21 -44.84 -14.86
N HIS A 441 -10.90 -45.04 -14.94
CA HIS A 441 -10.18 -45.15 -16.20
C HIS A 441 -10.41 -46.46 -16.92
N GLY A 442 -10.41 -47.57 -16.17
CA GLY A 442 -10.73 -48.88 -16.67
C GLY A 442 -12.19 -48.98 -17.14
N GLY A 443 -13.10 -48.21 -16.58
CA GLY A 443 -14.50 -48.10 -16.97
C GLY A 443 -14.68 -47.83 -18.47
N LYS A 444 -13.83 -47.02 -19.08
CA LYS A 444 -13.84 -46.79 -20.54
C LYS A 444 -13.48 -48.06 -21.33
N GLY A 445 -12.56 -48.86 -20.84
CA GLY A 445 -12.21 -50.16 -21.42
C GLY A 445 -13.33 -51.19 -21.29
N TYR A 446 -13.95 -51.23 -20.08
CA TYR A 446 -15.10 -52.08 -19.85
C TYR A 446 -16.30 -51.70 -20.71
N LEU A 447 -16.56 -50.40 -20.90
CA LEU A 447 -17.62 -49.92 -21.79
C LEU A 447 -17.33 -50.31 -23.26
N ALA A 448 -16.09 -50.18 -23.70
CA ALA A 448 -15.70 -50.60 -25.04
C ALA A 448 -15.82 -52.14 -25.23
N THR A 449 -15.47 -52.90 -24.21
CA THR A 449 -15.65 -54.38 -24.20
C THR A 449 -17.14 -54.75 -24.21
N LEU A 450 -17.95 -54.06 -23.41
CA LEU A 450 -19.42 -54.27 -23.39
C LEU A 450 -20.03 -53.87 -24.74
N GLU A 451 -19.57 -52.74 -25.34
CA GLU A 451 -20.02 -52.34 -26.67
C GLU A 451 -19.67 -53.36 -27.73
N ALA A 452 -18.47 -53.94 -27.72
CA ALA A 452 -18.04 -54.99 -28.64
C ALA A 452 -18.88 -56.26 -28.46
N LYS A 453 -19.08 -56.69 -27.20
CA LYS A 453 -19.93 -57.83 -26.83
C LYS A 453 -21.37 -57.65 -27.32
N LEU A 454 -21.96 -56.48 -27.05
CA LEU A 454 -23.33 -56.20 -27.50
C LEU A 454 -23.47 -56.12 -29.00
N LYS A 455 -22.42 -55.62 -29.73
CA LYS A 455 -22.40 -55.69 -31.21
C LYS A 455 -22.36 -57.09 -31.75
N GLU A 456 -21.66 -58.01 -31.10
CA GLU A 456 -21.55 -59.42 -31.49
C GLU A 456 -22.87 -60.15 -31.20
N GLU A 457 -23.43 -59.97 -29.99
CA GLU A 457 -24.66 -60.58 -29.57
C GLU A 457 -25.89 -60.15 -30.40
N THR A 458 -25.97 -58.85 -30.74
CA THR A 458 -27.11 -58.28 -31.47
C THR A 458 -26.96 -58.28 -32.97
N GLY A 459 -25.71 -58.44 -33.49
CA GLY A 459 -25.41 -58.29 -34.89
C GLY A 459 -25.47 -56.85 -35.41
N ILE A 460 -25.72 -55.83 -34.54
CA ILE A 460 -25.88 -54.42 -34.90
C ILE A 460 -24.54 -53.70 -34.87
N ARG A 461 -23.85 -53.63 -36.00
CA ARG A 461 -22.51 -53.01 -36.12
C ARG A 461 -22.48 -51.51 -35.82
N THR A 462 -23.60 -50.81 -35.94
CA THR A 462 -23.73 -49.35 -35.69
C THR A 462 -24.02 -49.03 -34.25
N LEU A 463 -24.23 -50.01 -33.37
CA LEU A 463 -24.46 -49.82 -31.94
C LEU A 463 -23.27 -49.09 -31.32
N LYS A 464 -23.56 -48.06 -30.50
CA LYS A 464 -22.55 -47.31 -29.75
C LYS A 464 -23.03 -47.08 -28.32
N ILE A 465 -22.12 -47.10 -27.37
CA ILE A 465 -22.38 -46.65 -25.99
C ILE A 465 -21.98 -45.19 -25.87
N GLY A 466 -22.90 -44.34 -25.43
CA GLY A 466 -22.68 -42.90 -25.23
C GLY A 466 -23.08 -42.51 -23.81
N TYR A 467 -22.71 -41.28 -23.44
CA TYR A 467 -23.05 -40.68 -22.13
C TYR A 467 -23.78 -39.35 -22.34
N ASN A 468 -24.79 -39.10 -21.51
CA ASN A 468 -25.52 -37.83 -21.44
C ASN A 468 -25.75 -37.45 -19.97
N ARG A 469 -25.52 -36.20 -19.61
CA ARG A 469 -25.69 -35.72 -18.23
C ARG A 469 -27.07 -35.94 -17.62
N VAL A 470 -28.14 -35.98 -18.47
CA VAL A 470 -29.53 -36.14 -18.00
C VAL A 470 -29.92 -37.61 -17.85
N PHE A 471 -29.43 -38.47 -18.71
CA PHE A 471 -29.87 -39.85 -18.82
C PHE A 471 -28.78 -40.87 -18.45
N GLY A 472 -27.53 -40.42 -18.16
CA GLY A 472 -26.40 -41.28 -17.88
C GLY A 472 -25.86 -42.03 -19.16
N TYR A 473 -25.29 -43.21 -18.98
CA TYR A 473 -24.85 -44.03 -20.10
C TYR A 473 -26.04 -44.65 -20.83
N TYR A 474 -25.95 -44.69 -22.17
CA TYR A 474 -26.97 -45.26 -23.01
C TYR A 474 -26.38 -46.00 -24.19
N ILE A 475 -27.11 -46.97 -24.72
CA ILE A 475 -26.79 -47.68 -25.97
C ILE A 475 -27.59 -47.00 -27.08
N GLU A 476 -26.91 -46.44 -28.06
CA GLU A 476 -27.53 -45.80 -29.21
C GLU A 476 -27.57 -46.79 -30.39
N VAL A 477 -28.75 -47.02 -30.92
CA VAL A 477 -29.01 -47.89 -32.07
C VAL A 477 -29.72 -47.08 -33.12
N SER A 478 -29.21 -47.13 -34.36
CA SER A 478 -29.85 -46.50 -35.50
C SER A 478 -31.28 -47.05 -35.71
N ARG A 479 -32.22 -46.19 -36.06
CA ARG A 479 -33.66 -46.55 -36.18
C ARG A 479 -33.89 -47.67 -37.21
N SER A 480 -33.03 -47.85 -38.21
CA SER A 480 -33.07 -48.95 -39.17
C SER A 480 -32.90 -50.35 -38.55
N PHE A 481 -32.34 -50.43 -37.35
CA PHE A 481 -32.07 -51.66 -36.66
C PHE A 481 -32.93 -51.85 -35.40
N SER A 482 -33.93 -51.00 -35.17
CA SER A 482 -34.79 -51.04 -33.96
C SER A 482 -35.54 -52.37 -33.79
N ASN A 483 -35.85 -53.07 -34.88
CA ASN A 483 -36.50 -54.37 -34.88
C ASN A 483 -35.53 -55.52 -34.51
N GLN A 484 -34.25 -55.32 -34.47
CA GLN A 484 -33.24 -56.31 -34.12
C GLN A 484 -32.78 -56.17 -32.65
N VAL A 485 -33.31 -55.17 -31.92
CA VAL A 485 -32.94 -54.93 -30.57
C VAL A 485 -33.58 -56.02 -29.66
N PRO A 486 -32.78 -56.72 -28.79
CA PRO A 486 -33.26 -57.75 -27.90
C PRO A 486 -34.25 -57.22 -26.85
N ALA A 487 -35.09 -58.04 -26.31
CA ALA A 487 -36.13 -57.70 -25.35
C ALA A 487 -35.60 -57.21 -24.00
N ASN A 488 -34.35 -57.49 -23.66
CA ASN A 488 -33.67 -57.02 -22.45
C ASN A 488 -33.15 -55.57 -22.56
N PHE A 489 -33.29 -54.92 -23.73
CA PHE A 489 -32.97 -53.49 -23.92
C PHE A 489 -34.18 -52.65 -23.58
N VAL A 490 -34.09 -51.90 -22.52
CA VAL A 490 -35.16 -50.96 -22.09
C VAL A 490 -34.96 -49.60 -22.80
N ARG A 491 -35.94 -49.21 -23.61
CA ARG A 491 -35.89 -47.91 -24.32
C ARG A 491 -36.05 -46.74 -23.37
N LYS A 492 -35.09 -45.78 -23.42
CA LYS A 492 -35.07 -44.56 -22.64
C LYS A 492 -35.49 -43.33 -23.41
N GLN A 493 -35.07 -43.25 -24.71
CA GLN A 493 -35.30 -42.05 -25.52
C GLN A 493 -35.37 -42.41 -27.00
N THR A 494 -36.28 -41.74 -27.72
CA THR A 494 -36.39 -41.82 -29.17
C THR A 494 -35.91 -40.51 -29.78
N LEU A 495 -34.95 -40.58 -30.70
CA LEU A 495 -34.42 -39.46 -31.50
C LEU A 495 -34.91 -39.60 -32.98
N ALA A 496 -34.67 -38.56 -33.77
CA ALA A 496 -35.09 -38.58 -35.17
C ALA A 496 -34.50 -39.77 -35.98
N ASN A 497 -33.23 -40.10 -35.77
CA ASN A 497 -32.48 -41.13 -36.53
C ASN A 497 -31.97 -42.30 -35.68
N ALA A 498 -32.20 -42.28 -34.37
CA ALA A 498 -31.71 -43.32 -33.46
C ALA A 498 -32.64 -43.53 -32.26
N GLU A 499 -32.51 -44.64 -31.58
CA GLU A 499 -33.15 -44.90 -30.31
C GLU A 499 -32.08 -45.20 -29.24
N ARG A 500 -32.32 -44.76 -28.03
CA ARG A 500 -31.42 -44.96 -26.90
C ARG A 500 -32.01 -45.94 -25.90
N TYR A 501 -31.19 -46.90 -25.54
CA TYR A 501 -31.56 -48.01 -24.70
C TYR A 501 -30.64 -48.11 -23.49
N ILE A 502 -31.09 -48.85 -22.48
CA ILE A 502 -30.29 -49.26 -21.32
C ILE A 502 -30.45 -50.76 -21.11
N THR A 503 -29.38 -51.40 -20.67
CA THR A 503 -29.38 -52.79 -20.21
C THR A 503 -28.99 -52.87 -18.76
N GLU A 504 -29.31 -53.98 -18.07
CA GLU A 504 -28.92 -54.14 -16.67
C GLU A 504 -27.41 -54.15 -16.49
N ASP A 505 -26.65 -54.80 -17.40
CA ASP A 505 -25.17 -54.79 -17.40
C ASP A 505 -24.62 -53.38 -17.49
N LEU A 506 -25.18 -52.56 -18.37
CA LEU A 506 -24.76 -51.17 -18.52
C LEU A 506 -25.06 -50.33 -17.27
N LYS A 507 -26.21 -50.57 -16.63
CA LYS A 507 -26.63 -49.88 -15.43
C LYS A 507 -25.78 -50.25 -14.21
N VAL A 508 -25.41 -51.52 -14.05
CA VAL A 508 -24.47 -51.98 -13.01
C VAL A 508 -23.11 -51.34 -13.20
N LEU A 509 -22.60 -51.32 -14.47
CA LEU A 509 -21.32 -50.68 -14.78
C LEU A 509 -21.37 -49.19 -14.56
N GLU A 510 -22.46 -48.52 -14.96
CA GLU A 510 -22.70 -47.09 -14.71
C GLU A 510 -22.62 -46.76 -13.24
N ASN A 511 -23.37 -47.45 -12.39
CA ASN A 511 -23.40 -47.23 -10.95
C ASN A 511 -22.00 -47.42 -10.34
N LYS A 512 -21.24 -48.41 -10.81
CA LYS A 512 -19.86 -48.62 -10.34
C LYS A 512 -18.92 -47.47 -10.74
N ILE A 513 -19.01 -47.01 -11.98
CA ILE A 513 -18.13 -45.87 -12.46
C ILE A 513 -18.52 -44.56 -11.79
N LEU A 514 -19.82 -44.24 -11.74
CA LEU A 514 -20.30 -43.02 -11.14
C LEU A 514 -20.00 -42.97 -9.65
N GLY A 515 -20.32 -44.07 -8.92
CA GLY A 515 -20.01 -44.15 -7.48
C GLY A 515 -18.49 -44.05 -7.18
N ALA A 516 -17.66 -44.66 -8.03
CA ALA A 516 -16.20 -44.55 -7.92
C ALA A 516 -15.72 -43.10 -8.18
N ASN A 517 -16.30 -42.44 -9.17
CA ASN A 517 -15.94 -41.03 -9.49
C ASN A 517 -16.32 -40.05 -8.38
N GLU A 518 -17.54 -40.18 -7.80
CA GLU A 518 -17.98 -39.37 -6.67
C GLU A 518 -17.09 -39.59 -5.44
N ARG A 519 -16.82 -40.87 -5.11
CA ARG A 519 -15.97 -41.23 -3.97
C ARG A 519 -14.53 -40.75 -4.17
N LEU A 520 -13.99 -40.84 -5.40
CA LEU A 520 -12.67 -40.33 -5.76
C LEU A 520 -12.58 -38.82 -5.53
N ALA A 521 -13.56 -38.05 -6.01
CA ALA A 521 -13.58 -36.60 -5.84
C ALA A 521 -13.63 -36.19 -4.35
N VAL A 522 -14.44 -36.89 -3.53
CA VAL A 522 -14.51 -36.64 -2.10
C VAL A 522 -13.19 -36.97 -1.39
N LEU A 523 -12.59 -38.11 -1.74
CA LEU A 523 -11.35 -38.59 -1.13
C LEU A 523 -10.17 -37.70 -1.52
N GLU A 524 -10.03 -37.31 -2.80
CA GLU A 524 -8.99 -36.39 -3.25
C GLU A 524 -9.10 -35.02 -2.54
N ARG A 525 -10.33 -34.54 -2.33
CA ARG A 525 -10.57 -33.31 -1.56
C ARG A 525 -10.12 -33.43 -0.10
N GLN A 526 -10.52 -34.53 0.57
CA GLN A 526 -10.12 -34.75 1.96
C GLN A 526 -8.60 -34.83 2.12
N LEU A 527 -7.92 -35.57 1.27
CA LEU A 527 -6.46 -35.69 1.27
C LEU A 527 -5.76 -34.36 1.00
N PHE A 528 -6.35 -33.54 0.12
CA PHE A 528 -5.82 -32.22 -0.17
C PHE A 528 -6.05 -31.25 1.01
N ASP A 529 -7.21 -31.27 1.65
CA ASP A 529 -7.51 -30.48 2.83
C ASP A 529 -6.57 -30.88 4.01
N ASP A 530 -6.31 -32.16 4.22
CA ASP A 530 -5.35 -32.67 5.18
C ASP A 530 -3.93 -32.19 4.90
N LEU A 531 -3.53 -32.13 3.61
CA LEU A 531 -2.25 -31.58 3.19
C LEU A 531 -2.15 -30.09 3.54
N LEU A 532 -3.20 -29.30 3.24
CA LEU A 532 -3.23 -27.87 3.58
C LEU A 532 -3.08 -27.65 5.10
N HIS A 533 -3.73 -28.48 5.93
CA HIS A 533 -3.61 -28.42 7.39
C HIS A 533 -2.17 -28.70 7.86
N LYS A 534 -1.49 -29.72 7.29
CA LYS A 534 -0.10 -30.04 7.62
C LYS A 534 0.84 -28.88 7.25
N ILE A 535 0.67 -28.27 6.07
CA ILE A 535 1.48 -27.12 5.64
C ILE A 535 1.20 -25.92 6.56
N SER A 536 -0.06 -25.69 6.92
CA SER A 536 -0.46 -24.57 7.78
C SER A 536 0.14 -24.65 9.19
N ALA A 537 0.40 -25.86 9.70
CA ALA A 537 1.06 -26.07 10.98
C ALA A 537 2.52 -25.51 11.00
N GLU A 538 3.18 -25.48 9.84
CA GLU A 538 4.55 -24.99 9.66
C GLU A 538 4.63 -23.48 9.30
N LEU A 539 3.51 -22.77 9.41
CA LEU A 539 3.39 -21.37 9.04
C LEU A 539 4.52 -20.47 9.59
N PRO A 540 4.93 -20.55 10.89
CA PRO A 540 5.97 -19.66 11.42
C PRO A 540 7.33 -19.83 10.73
N ARG A 541 7.70 -21.06 10.40
CA ARG A 541 8.95 -21.39 9.67
C ARG A 541 8.90 -20.81 8.26
N ILE A 542 7.78 -20.98 7.58
CA ILE A 542 7.57 -20.53 6.21
C ILE A 542 7.56 -19.00 6.15
N GLN A 543 6.89 -18.31 7.09
CA GLN A 543 6.88 -16.85 7.17
C GLN A 543 8.28 -16.28 7.43
N LYS A 544 9.05 -16.91 8.35
CA LYS A 544 10.42 -16.50 8.63
C LYS A 544 11.31 -16.62 7.40
N THR A 545 11.17 -17.72 6.66
CA THR A 545 11.88 -17.96 5.39
C THR A 545 11.50 -16.91 4.35
N ALA A 546 10.21 -16.61 4.20
CA ALA A 546 9.71 -15.60 3.26
C ALA A 546 10.32 -14.22 3.55
N SER A 547 10.36 -13.82 4.82
CA SER A 547 11.01 -12.56 5.25
C SER A 547 12.50 -12.54 4.92
N GLY A 548 13.23 -13.64 5.18
CA GLY A 548 14.64 -13.76 4.84
C GLY A 548 14.90 -13.63 3.34
N VAL A 549 14.10 -14.32 2.52
CA VAL A 549 14.16 -14.23 1.05
C VAL A 549 13.86 -12.81 0.56
N ALA A 550 12.83 -12.15 1.11
CA ALA A 550 12.45 -10.79 0.74
C ALA A 550 13.59 -9.78 1.02
N ARG A 551 14.24 -9.90 2.18
CA ARG A 551 15.37 -9.04 2.56
C ARG A 551 16.58 -9.28 1.66
N LEU A 552 16.91 -10.54 1.34
CA LEU A 552 18.00 -10.86 0.41
C LEU A 552 17.73 -10.31 -0.99
N ASP A 553 16.49 -10.36 -1.46
CA ASP A 553 16.08 -9.79 -2.74
C ASP A 553 16.28 -8.26 -2.77
N VAL A 554 15.92 -7.56 -1.69
CA VAL A 554 16.15 -6.12 -1.56
C VAL A 554 17.64 -5.79 -1.62
N LEU A 555 18.50 -6.51 -0.86
CA LEU A 555 19.95 -6.29 -0.90
C LEU A 555 20.53 -6.53 -2.30
N THR A 556 20.07 -7.58 -2.97
CA THR A 556 20.48 -7.93 -4.33
C THR A 556 20.07 -6.85 -5.33
N ALA A 557 18.85 -6.32 -5.21
CA ALA A 557 18.34 -5.24 -6.04
C ALA A 557 19.13 -3.94 -5.84
N LEU A 558 19.43 -3.57 -4.60
CA LEU A 558 20.23 -2.37 -4.29
C LEU A 558 21.67 -2.51 -4.83
N ALA A 559 22.27 -3.70 -4.71
CA ALA A 559 23.59 -3.98 -5.26
C ALA A 559 23.60 -3.93 -6.81
N GLU A 560 22.56 -4.45 -7.46
CA GLU A 560 22.39 -4.36 -8.93
C GLU A 560 22.29 -2.92 -9.40
N VAL A 561 21.47 -2.10 -8.70
CA VAL A 561 21.33 -0.67 -9.00
C VAL A 561 22.66 0.07 -8.80
N ALA A 562 23.38 -0.24 -7.71
CA ALA A 562 24.67 0.39 -7.41
C ALA A 562 25.70 0.14 -8.53
N VAL A 563 25.84 -1.11 -8.96
CA VAL A 563 26.79 -1.45 -10.03
C VAL A 563 26.39 -0.86 -11.38
N LYS A 564 25.11 -0.99 -11.72
CA LYS A 564 24.61 -0.51 -13.02
C LYS A 564 24.76 0.98 -13.18
N ASN A 565 24.57 1.76 -12.11
CA ASN A 565 24.53 3.21 -12.16
C ASN A 565 25.81 3.87 -11.60
N GLY A 566 26.81 3.08 -11.19
CA GLY A 566 28.06 3.58 -10.64
C GLY A 566 27.82 4.38 -9.35
N TYR A 567 27.06 3.82 -8.40
CA TYR A 567 26.80 4.43 -7.11
C TYR A 567 27.88 3.99 -6.10
N THR A 568 28.11 4.83 -5.08
CA THR A 568 29.14 4.60 -4.06
C THR A 568 28.51 4.35 -2.69
N LYS A 569 29.23 3.60 -1.85
CA LYS A 569 28.83 3.36 -0.45
C LYS A 569 28.90 4.65 0.34
N PRO A 570 27.82 5.14 0.96
CA PRO A 570 27.88 6.27 1.86
C PRO A 570 28.41 5.85 3.23
N VAL A 571 29.02 6.80 3.96
CA VAL A 571 29.35 6.67 5.37
C VAL A 571 28.22 7.32 6.17
N VAL A 572 27.50 6.53 6.97
CA VAL A 572 26.39 7.03 7.80
C VAL A 572 26.76 6.87 9.26
N ASP A 573 26.71 7.98 10.00
CA ASP A 573 27.05 8.04 11.42
C ASP A 573 25.99 8.84 12.23
N GLU A 574 26.24 9.08 13.52
CA GLU A 574 25.38 9.86 14.40
C GLU A 574 25.69 11.35 14.40
N GLY A 575 26.64 11.78 13.57
CA GLY A 575 27.05 13.18 13.42
C GLY A 575 25.93 14.07 12.87
N ASP A 576 26.28 15.33 12.58
CA ASP A 576 25.39 16.34 12.05
C ASP A 576 25.76 16.82 10.63
N GLU A 577 26.85 16.32 10.08
CA GLU A 577 27.33 16.68 8.75
C GLU A 577 26.53 15.97 7.65
N LEU A 578 26.40 16.64 6.51
CA LEU A 578 25.95 16.07 5.25
C LEU A 578 26.89 16.58 4.14
N ILE A 579 27.85 15.73 3.78
CA ILE A 579 28.87 16.03 2.79
C ILE A 579 28.66 15.10 1.60
N ILE A 580 28.35 15.66 0.44
CA ILE A 580 28.15 14.95 -0.82
C ILE A 580 29.14 15.52 -1.84
N GLU A 581 29.99 14.70 -2.39
CA GLU A 581 30.95 15.07 -3.44
C GLU A 581 30.45 14.53 -4.79
N GLU A 582 30.37 15.43 -5.76
CA GLU A 582 29.92 15.11 -7.13
C GLU A 582 28.57 14.37 -7.14
N GLY A 583 27.61 14.85 -6.33
CA GLY A 583 26.27 14.29 -6.26
C GLY A 583 25.51 14.41 -7.59
N ARG A 584 24.75 13.38 -7.94
CA ARG A 584 23.90 13.32 -9.14
C ARG A 584 22.45 13.02 -8.74
N HIS A 585 21.51 13.49 -9.56
CA HIS A 585 20.09 13.21 -9.29
C HIS A 585 19.71 11.79 -9.78
N PRO A 586 19.35 10.86 -8.88
CA PRO A 586 19.20 9.43 -9.22
C PRO A 586 18.17 9.17 -10.32
N VAL A 587 17.11 9.97 -10.36
CA VAL A 587 16.03 9.79 -11.35
C VAL A 587 16.36 10.49 -12.65
N ILE A 588 16.78 11.75 -12.58
CA ILE A 588 17.01 12.56 -13.79
C ILE A 588 18.17 11.99 -14.62
N GLU A 589 19.25 11.51 -13.99
CA GLU A 589 20.35 10.88 -14.73
C GLU A 589 19.90 9.66 -15.55
N GLN A 590 18.92 8.90 -15.07
CA GLN A 590 18.34 7.76 -15.79
C GLN A 590 17.36 8.18 -16.91
N MET A 591 16.78 9.38 -16.80
CA MET A 591 15.86 9.94 -17.80
C MET A 591 16.58 10.64 -18.94
N LEU A 592 17.84 11.07 -18.73
CA LEU A 592 18.66 11.74 -19.74
C LEU A 592 19.12 10.74 -20.81
N LYS A 593 18.54 10.81 -22.00
CA LYS A 593 18.94 9.99 -23.14
C LYS A 593 20.24 10.55 -23.77
N GLY A 594 21.39 9.99 -23.38
CA GLY A 594 22.69 10.31 -24.02
C GLY A 594 23.34 11.62 -23.58
N ALA A 595 22.78 12.40 -22.66
CA ALA A 595 23.41 13.56 -22.06
C ALA A 595 23.94 13.20 -20.65
N LEU A 596 25.14 13.70 -20.34
CA LEU A 596 25.71 13.53 -19.00
C LEU A 596 25.03 14.47 -18.00
N PHE A 597 24.72 13.97 -16.82
CA PHE A 597 24.28 14.80 -15.71
C PHE A 597 25.46 15.58 -15.15
N VAL A 598 25.29 16.86 -14.83
CA VAL A 598 26.33 17.70 -14.21
C VAL A 598 26.31 17.49 -12.70
N PRO A 599 27.35 16.88 -12.11
CA PRO A 599 27.41 16.63 -10.67
C PRO A 599 27.64 17.92 -9.87
N ASN A 600 27.16 17.91 -8.62
CA ASN A 600 27.30 19.05 -7.71
C ASN A 600 27.66 18.57 -6.30
N ASP A 601 28.51 19.38 -5.64
CA ASP A 601 28.88 19.17 -4.26
C ASP A 601 27.85 19.79 -3.30
N THR A 602 27.71 19.20 -2.11
CA THR A 602 26.87 19.73 -1.03
C THR A 602 27.62 19.58 0.29
N VAL A 603 27.69 20.65 1.06
CA VAL A 603 28.24 20.64 2.41
C VAL A 603 27.23 21.35 3.32
N LEU A 604 26.60 20.59 4.20
CA LEU A 604 25.69 21.07 5.23
C LEU A 604 26.10 20.51 6.59
N ASP A 605 25.97 21.33 7.62
CA ASP A 605 26.19 20.92 9.01
C ASP A 605 25.21 21.69 9.92
N CYS A 606 25.25 21.51 11.22
CA CYS A 606 24.50 22.33 12.18
C CYS A 606 25.33 23.50 12.73
N GLY A 607 26.50 23.77 12.14
CA GLY A 607 27.45 24.82 12.49
C GLY A 607 27.59 25.92 11.43
N ASP A 608 28.72 25.90 10.73
CA ASP A 608 29.13 26.97 9.79
C ASP A 608 28.41 26.94 8.44
N ASN A 609 27.85 25.78 8.04
CA ASN A 609 27.13 25.56 6.77
C ASN A 609 25.70 25.08 7.02
N ARG A 610 24.98 25.72 7.92
CA ARG A 610 23.64 25.30 8.35
C ARG A 610 22.59 25.56 7.30
N MET A 611 22.72 26.70 6.62
CA MET A 611 21.78 27.11 5.58
C MET A 611 22.51 27.56 4.32
N LEU A 612 22.14 27.00 3.17
CA LEU A 612 22.61 27.43 1.86
C LEU A 612 21.51 28.22 1.15
N ILE A 613 21.72 29.52 0.97
CA ILE A 613 20.85 30.39 0.16
C ILE A 613 21.31 30.28 -1.29
N ILE A 614 20.44 29.76 -2.16
CA ILE A 614 20.73 29.45 -3.54
C ILE A 614 20.01 30.42 -4.46
N THR A 615 20.74 31.29 -5.13
CA THR A 615 20.20 32.26 -6.08
C THR A 615 20.41 31.83 -7.53
N GLY A 616 19.69 32.43 -8.46
CA GLY A 616 19.78 32.18 -9.89
C GLY A 616 18.45 31.88 -10.57
N PRO A 617 18.40 31.74 -11.90
CA PRO A 617 17.16 31.60 -12.65
C PRO A 617 16.50 30.21 -12.49
N ASN A 618 15.16 30.12 -12.68
CA ASN A 618 14.38 28.93 -12.41
C ASN A 618 14.79 27.72 -13.25
N MET A 619 15.05 27.85 -14.51
CA MET A 619 15.39 26.72 -15.38
C MET A 619 16.84 26.24 -15.25
N ALA A 620 17.62 26.84 -14.38
CA ALA A 620 19.04 26.52 -14.26
C ALA A 620 19.35 25.27 -13.45
N GLY A 621 18.39 24.76 -12.65
CA GLY A 621 18.50 23.48 -11.93
C GLY A 621 18.56 23.59 -10.41
N LYS A 622 18.18 24.71 -9.78
CA LYS A 622 18.12 24.90 -8.30
C LYS A 622 17.31 23.79 -7.63
N SER A 623 16.03 23.67 -8.01
CA SER A 623 15.11 22.68 -7.45
C SER A 623 15.58 21.24 -7.68
N THR A 624 16.23 20.97 -8.83
CA THR A 624 16.85 19.66 -9.13
C THR A 624 17.97 19.34 -8.14
N TYR A 625 18.84 20.30 -7.86
CA TYR A 625 19.95 20.16 -6.92
C TYR A 625 19.44 19.92 -5.48
N MET A 626 18.45 20.68 -5.05
CA MET A 626 17.89 20.50 -3.71
C MET A 626 17.22 19.15 -3.54
N ARG A 627 16.40 18.73 -4.52
CA ARG A 627 15.79 17.38 -4.52
C ARG A 627 16.85 16.28 -4.57
N GLN A 628 17.90 16.44 -5.37
CA GLN A 628 19.03 15.52 -5.41
C GLN A 628 19.63 15.30 -4.02
N THR A 629 19.88 16.36 -3.27
CA THR A 629 20.44 16.27 -1.91
C THR A 629 19.52 15.49 -0.98
N ALA A 630 18.21 15.77 -0.98
CA ALA A 630 17.24 15.02 -0.18
C ALA A 630 17.16 13.54 -0.59
N LEU A 631 17.16 13.26 -1.90
CA LEU A 631 17.10 11.87 -2.39
C LEU A 631 18.38 11.09 -2.05
N ILE A 632 19.57 11.73 -2.09
CA ILE A 632 20.80 11.08 -1.68
C ILE A 632 20.78 10.78 -0.18
N ALA A 633 20.34 11.73 0.66
CA ALA A 633 20.17 11.49 2.10
C ALA A 633 19.19 10.35 2.39
N LEU A 634 18.05 10.33 1.71
CA LEU A 634 17.08 9.25 1.82
C LEU A 634 17.69 7.91 1.38
N MET A 635 18.37 7.85 0.24
CA MET A 635 19.02 6.64 -0.27
C MET A 635 20.05 6.10 0.72
N ALA A 636 20.89 6.96 1.29
CA ALA A 636 21.85 6.54 2.31
C ALA A 636 21.16 5.93 3.53
N GLN A 637 20.10 6.56 4.04
CA GLN A 637 19.39 6.08 5.23
C GLN A 637 18.53 4.82 4.99
N ILE A 638 18.18 4.49 3.77
CA ILE A 638 17.58 3.20 3.48
C ILE A 638 18.61 2.07 3.29
N GLY A 639 19.88 2.34 3.44
CA GLY A 639 20.96 1.36 3.25
C GLY A 639 21.31 1.11 1.78
N SER A 640 21.04 2.07 0.90
CA SER A 640 21.43 2.03 -0.52
C SER A 640 22.74 2.76 -0.76
N PHE A 641 23.50 2.32 -1.75
CA PHE A 641 24.55 3.15 -2.34
C PHE A 641 23.94 4.38 -3.02
N VAL A 642 24.72 5.45 -3.12
CA VAL A 642 24.24 6.77 -3.54
C VAL A 642 24.92 7.26 -4.83
N PRO A 643 24.23 8.05 -5.66
CA PRO A 643 24.77 8.62 -6.88
C PRO A 643 25.72 9.81 -6.59
N ALA A 644 26.86 9.52 -6.03
CA ALA A 644 27.89 10.50 -5.67
C ALA A 644 29.28 9.90 -5.85
N ARG A 645 30.34 10.71 -5.88
CA ARG A 645 31.72 10.23 -5.79
C ARG A 645 32.04 9.78 -4.37
N ALA A 646 31.62 10.57 -3.39
CA ALA A 646 31.68 10.24 -1.97
C ALA A 646 30.48 10.86 -1.25
N CYS A 647 30.02 10.19 -0.18
CA CYS A 647 28.98 10.73 0.70
C CYS A 647 29.27 10.35 2.13
N ARG A 648 29.26 11.35 3.02
CA ARG A 648 29.27 11.17 4.47
C ARG A 648 28.12 11.94 5.06
N MET A 649 27.35 11.32 5.93
CA MET A 649 26.23 11.99 6.56
C MET A 649 25.91 11.48 7.95
N GLY A 650 25.58 12.40 8.83
CA GLY A 650 24.84 12.12 10.05
C GLY A 650 23.38 11.80 9.76
N VAL A 651 22.76 11.07 10.66
CA VAL A 651 21.35 10.70 10.53
C VAL A 651 20.44 11.90 10.56
N VAL A 652 19.51 11.94 9.62
CA VAL A 652 18.45 12.94 9.52
C VAL A 652 17.16 12.33 10.05
N ASP A 653 16.49 12.99 11.00
CA ASP A 653 15.25 12.52 11.61
C ASP A 653 14.01 12.74 10.73
N ALA A 654 14.02 13.84 9.97
CA ALA A 654 12.94 14.17 9.04
C ALA A 654 13.45 14.93 7.83
N ILE A 655 12.80 14.76 6.69
CA ILE A 655 13.00 15.61 5.51
C ILE A 655 11.72 16.39 5.27
N PHE A 656 11.84 17.72 5.26
CA PHE A 656 10.75 18.61 4.91
C PHE A 656 11.03 19.28 3.58
N THR A 657 10.01 19.36 2.73
CA THR A 657 10.15 20.00 1.43
C THR A 657 8.98 20.93 1.16
N ARG A 658 9.31 22.14 0.71
CA ARG A 658 8.39 23.05 0.05
C ARG A 658 8.94 23.35 -1.33
N VAL A 659 8.42 22.70 -2.38
CA VAL A 659 8.91 22.81 -3.75
C VAL A 659 7.75 22.97 -4.72
N GLY A 660 7.68 24.15 -5.36
CA GLY A 660 6.69 24.46 -6.41
C GLY A 660 5.25 24.61 -5.91
N ALA A 661 4.44 25.35 -6.63
CA ALA A 661 3.00 25.40 -6.37
C ALA A 661 2.28 24.31 -7.18
N SER A 662 1.63 23.38 -6.53
CA SER A 662 0.51 22.66 -7.12
C SER A 662 -0.77 23.41 -6.75
N ASP A 663 -1.51 23.90 -7.74
CA ASP A 663 -2.84 24.48 -7.51
C ASP A 663 -3.74 23.38 -6.95
N ASP A 664 -4.05 23.45 -5.67
CA ASP A 664 -5.14 22.63 -5.11
C ASP A 664 -6.48 23.35 -5.27
N LEU A 665 -6.95 23.38 -6.50
CA LEU A 665 -8.25 23.95 -6.87
C LEU A 665 -9.41 23.19 -6.20
N ALA A 666 -9.19 21.95 -5.77
CA ALA A 666 -10.21 21.13 -5.16
C ALA A 666 -10.53 21.55 -3.71
N ALA A 667 -9.55 22.08 -2.98
CA ALA A 667 -9.75 22.57 -1.61
C ALA A 667 -10.16 24.05 -1.53
N GLY A 668 -10.22 24.78 -2.67
CA GLY A 668 -10.59 26.19 -2.72
C GLY A 668 -9.63 27.13 -2.01
N GLN A 669 -8.41 26.67 -1.72
CA GLN A 669 -7.36 27.48 -1.08
C GLN A 669 -6.50 28.18 -2.15
N SER A 670 -6.07 29.41 -1.86
CA SER A 670 -5.10 30.08 -2.71
C SER A 670 -3.73 29.41 -2.60
N THR A 671 -2.96 29.44 -3.69
CA THR A 671 -1.56 28.92 -3.72
C THR A 671 -0.71 29.48 -2.60
N PHE A 672 -0.92 30.75 -2.24
CA PHE A 672 -0.23 31.38 -1.13
C PHE A 672 -0.62 30.78 0.25
N MET A 673 -1.93 30.49 0.45
CA MET A 673 -2.37 29.88 1.71
C MET A 673 -1.80 28.47 1.88
N VAL A 674 -1.78 27.66 0.81
CA VAL A 674 -1.15 26.32 0.80
C VAL A 674 0.33 26.45 1.14
N GLU A 675 1.03 27.39 0.50
CA GLU A 675 2.45 27.66 0.77
C GLU A 675 2.69 28.01 2.24
N MET A 676 1.89 28.90 2.81
CA MET A 676 2.05 29.32 4.22
C MET A 676 1.73 28.19 5.19
N THR A 677 0.77 27.35 4.87
CA THR A 677 0.44 26.15 5.67
C THR A 677 1.61 25.15 5.69
N GLU A 678 2.20 24.87 4.53
CA GLU A 678 3.38 23.98 4.43
C GLU A 678 4.58 24.56 5.18
N VAL A 679 4.83 25.86 5.07
CA VAL A 679 5.90 26.54 5.83
C VAL A 679 5.62 26.51 7.34
N ALA A 680 4.38 26.73 7.76
CA ALA A 680 3.98 26.65 9.17
C ALA A 680 4.21 25.22 9.72
N GLU A 681 3.87 24.17 8.96
CA GLU A 681 4.15 22.79 9.32
C GLU A 681 5.65 22.57 9.52
N ILE A 682 6.49 23.06 8.60
CA ILE A 682 7.94 22.94 8.71
C ILE A 682 8.44 23.64 9.98
N LEU A 683 8.04 24.89 10.22
CA LEU A 683 8.46 25.65 11.38
C LEU A 683 7.97 25.07 12.72
N GLN A 684 6.88 24.33 12.70
CA GLN A 684 6.34 23.67 13.88
C GLN A 684 7.02 22.34 14.20
N TYR A 685 7.45 21.58 13.16
CA TYR A 685 7.82 20.17 13.34
C TYR A 685 9.29 19.84 13.09
N ALA A 686 10.04 20.65 12.33
CA ALA A 686 11.44 20.38 12.09
C ALA A 686 12.28 20.57 13.38
N THR A 687 13.32 19.78 13.49
CA THR A 687 14.29 19.77 14.60
C THR A 687 15.68 20.13 14.09
N ALA A 688 16.64 20.31 14.96
CA ALA A 688 18.03 20.56 14.57
C ALA A 688 18.64 19.44 13.70
N LYS A 689 18.11 18.21 13.76
CA LYS A 689 18.55 17.08 12.96
C LYS A 689 17.85 16.97 11.62
N SER A 690 16.82 17.78 11.36
CA SER A 690 16.04 17.71 10.12
C SER A 690 16.80 18.29 8.92
N LEU A 691 16.43 17.85 7.73
CA LEU A 691 16.85 18.43 6.45
C LEU A 691 15.65 19.16 5.84
N VAL A 692 15.79 20.47 5.66
CA VAL A 692 14.72 21.33 5.15
C VAL A 692 15.06 21.83 3.74
N ILE A 693 14.11 21.77 2.83
CA ILE A 693 14.21 22.24 1.45
C ILE A 693 13.08 23.22 1.19
N LEU A 694 13.46 24.47 0.92
CA LEU A 694 12.54 25.55 0.67
C LEU A 694 12.81 26.18 -0.70
N ASP A 695 11.84 26.07 -1.61
CA ASP A 695 11.96 26.59 -2.97
C ASP A 695 10.97 27.73 -3.18
N GLU A 696 11.51 28.94 -3.33
CA GLU A 696 10.80 30.15 -3.74
C GLU A 696 9.64 30.59 -2.81
N ILE A 697 9.91 30.69 -1.53
CA ILE A 697 8.92 31.16 -0.55
C ILE A 697 8.61 32.64 -0.76
N GLY A 698 7.33 33.01 -0.59
CA GLY A 698 6.82 34.37 -0.66
C GLY A 698 6.41 34.84 -2.07
N ARG A 699 6.36 33.95 -3.06
CA ARG A 699 5.97 34.29 -4.44
C ARG A 699 4.48 34.56 -4.63
N GLY A 700 3.66 34.04 -3.78
CA GLY A 700 2.18 34.10 -3.91
C GLY A 700 1.55 35.42 -3.45
N THR A 701 2.35 36.43 -3.05
CA THR A 701 1.89 37.72 -2.52
C THR A 701 2.68 38.89 -3.09
N SER A 702 2.50 40.11 -2.55
CA SER A 702 3.25 41.28 -2.95
C SER A 702 4.76 41.10 -2.68
N THR A 703 5.64 41.71 -3.50
CA THR A 703 7.09 41.52 -3.42
C THR A 703 7.65 41.82 -2.04
N PHE A 704 7.22 42.92 -1.39
CA PHE A 704 7.71 43.30 -0.07
C PHE A 704 7.18 42.39 1.05
N ASP A 705 5.92 41.98 1.01
CA ASP A 705 5.36 41.04 1.98
C ASP A 705 6.04 39.67 1.85
N GLY A 706 6.16 39.17 0.62
CA GLY A 706 6.82 37.92 0.34
C GLY A 706 8.27 37.86 0.78
N MET A 707 9.04 38.91 0.49
CA MET A 707 10.42 39.06 0.93
C MET A 707 10.54 39.13 2.46
N SER A 708 9.63 39.89 3.12
CA SER A 708 9.62 40.00 4.58
C SER A 708 9.34 38.68 5.26
N ILE A 709 8.39 37.89 4.75
CA ILE A 709 8.06 36.54 5.24
C ILE A 709 9.27 35.61 5.00
N ALA A 710 9.82 35.60 3.79
CA ALA A 710 10.96 34.75 3.44
C ALA A 710 12.16 35.05 4.34
N ARG A 711 12.45 36.31 4.61
CA ARG A 711 13.53 36.75 5.51
C ARG A 711 13.28 36.25 6.94
N ALA A 712 12.10 36.47 7.48
CA ALA A 712 11.74 36.03 8.85
C ALA A 712 11.84 34.52 9.00
N VAL A 713 11.42 33.74 7.97
CA VAL A 713 11.53 32.28 7.94
C VAL A 713 12.99 31.86 7.94
N VAL A 714 13.84 32.48 7.12
CA VAL A 714 15.29 32.19 7.07
C VAL A 714 15.94 32.49 8.42
N GLU A 715 15.66 33.66 9.01
CA GLU A 715 16.20 34.08 10.31
C GLU A 715 15.80 33.07 11.40
N HIS A 716 14.52 32.67 11.46
CA HIS A 716 14.04 31.68 12.44
C HIS A 716 14.64 30.27 12.26
N ILE A 717 14.75 29.79 11.03
CA ILE A 717 15.34 28.46 10.76
C ILE A 717 16.85 28.48 11.03
N ALA A 718 17.52 29.55 10.67
CA ALA A 718 18.98 29.66 10.84
C ALA A 718 19.42 29.96 12.27
N ASP A 719 18.54 30.46 13.12
CA ASP A 719 18.85 30.75 14.52
C ASP A 719 19.09 29.44 15.29
N LYS A 720 20.25 29.35 15.94
CA LYS A 720 20.67 28.17 16.70
C LYS A 720 20.18 28.21 18.15
N ASP A 721 20.01 29.40 18.72
CA ASP A 721 19.79 29.59 20.14
C ASP A 721 18.30 29.78 20.48
N GLY A 722 17.51 30.39 19.60
CA GLY A 722 16.07 30.63 19.77
C GLY A 722 15.18 30.05 18.68
N GLY A 723 15.77 29.52 17.61
CA GLY A 723 15.08 28.96 16.46
C GLY A 723 15.30 27.45 16.30
N MET A 724 15.43 27.00 15.06
CA MET A 724 15.48 25.57 14.71
C MET A 724 16.91 25.04 14.56
N GLY A 725 17.83 25.81 13.99
CA GLY A 725 19.21 25.41 13.77
C GLY A 725 19.44 24.22 12.84
N CYS A 726 18.52 23.91 11.94
CA CYS A 726 18.55 22.70 11.10
C CYS A 726 19.27 22.92 9.76
N LYS A 727 19.69 21.81 9.13
CA LYS A 727 20.28 21.78 7.79
C LYS A 727 19.26 22.22 6.74
N THR A 728 19.55 23.33 6.01
CA THR A 728 18.56 23.91 5.11
C THR A 728 19.14 24.30 3.75
N LEU A 729 18.42 23.94 2.69
CA LEU A 729 18.62 24.44 1.34
C LEU A 729 17.48 25.40 1.00
N PHE A 730 17.80 26.66 0.76
CA PHE A 730 16.83 27.71 0.51
C PHE A 730 17.07 28.35 -0.87
N ALA A 731 16.21 28.03 -1.84
CA ALA A 731 16.27 28.67 -3.15
C ALA A 731 15.36 29.90 -3.20
N THR A 732 15.87 30.99 -3.72
CA THR A 732 15.15 32.24 -3.79
C THR A 732 15.50 33.06 -5.04
N HIS A 733 14.61 34.01 -5.37
CA HIS A 733 14.84 35.08 -6.33
C HIS A 733 15.05 36.45 -5.66
N TYR A 734 14.90 36.53 -4.34
CA TYR A 734 15.16 37.72 -3.57
C TYR A 734 16.67 37.84 -3.34
N HIS A 735 17.34 38.70 -4.12
CA HIS A 735 18.78 38.92 -4.00
C HIS A 735 19.15 39.58 -2.67
N GLU A 736 18.23 40.33 -2.08
CA GLU A 736 18.37 40.99 -0.77
C GLU A 736 18.61 39.97 0.37
N LEU A 737 18.15 38.74 0.23
CA LEU A 737 18.38 37.70 1.24
C LEU A 737 19.85 37.22 1.26
N THR A 738 20.64 37.54 0.25
CA THR A 738 22.09 37.18 0.24
C THR A 738 22.88 37.96 1.29
N ASP A 739 22.39 39.13 1.75
CA ASP A 739 23.01 39.88 2.82
C ASP A 739 23.02 39.17 4.16
N LEU A 740 22.14 38.17 4.34
CA LEU A 740 22.03 37.39 5.57
C LEU A 740 23.29 36.56 5.85
N GLU A 741 24.12 36.27 4.86
CA GLU A 741 25.41 35.60 5.08
C GLU A 741 26.33 36.40 6.00
N ASN A 742 26.24 37.72 5.94
CA ASN A 742 27.05 38.64 6.76
C ASN A 742 26.39 38.90 8.14
N ALA A 743 25.09 38.63 8.26
CA ALA A 743 24.30 38.93 9.46
C ALA A 743 24.08 37.71 10.37
N ILE A 744 24.12 36.51 9.81
CA ILE A 744 23.78 35.28 10.55
C ILE A 744 24.87 34.24 10.33
N ASP A 745 25.49 33.81 11.40
CA ASP A 745 26.47 32.69 11.37
C ASP A 745 25.81 31.40 10.89
N GLY A 746 26.50 30.67 10.02
CA GLY A 746 25.99 29.38 9.45
C GLY A 746 25.14 29.56 8.19
N VAL A 747 24.87 30.78 7.74
CA VAL A 747 24.25 31.05 6.43
C VAL A 747 25.33 31.25 5.38
N LYS A 748 25.18 30.64 4.24
CA LYS A 748 26.14 30.69 3.10
C LYS A 748 25.40 30.87 1.78
N ASN A 749 25.94 31.79 0.93
CA ASN A 749 25.40 32.05 -0.39
C ASN A 749 26.00 31.17 -1.45
N TYR A 750 25.14 30.66 -2.31
CA TYR A 750 25.47 29.91 -3.50
C TYR A 750 24.66 30.40 -4.70
N ASN A 751 25.18 30.18 -5.89
CA ASN A 751 24.48 30.49 -7.12
C ASN A 751 24.72 29.41 -8.18
N ILE A 752 23.92 29.45 -9.26
CA ILE A 752 24.13 28.56 -10.39
C ILE A 752 25.05 29.25 -11.39
N ALA A 753 26.18 28.62 -11.71
CA ALA A 753 27.15 29.15 -12.65
C ALA A 753 26.55 29.31 -14.05
N VAL A 754 26.77 30.49 -14.63
CA VAL A 754 26.27 30.89 -15.93
C VAL A 754 27.45 31.33 -16.79
N LYS A 755 27.49 30.87 -18.07
CA LYS A 755 28.47 31.32 -19.04
C LYS A 755 27.81 32.24 -20.05
N LYS A 756 28.22 33.50 -20.05
CA LYS A 756 27.80 34.50 -21.06
C LYS A 756 28.72 34.42 -22.28
N ARG A 757 28.15 34.40 -23.48
CA ARG A 757 28.83 34.59 -24.77
C ARG A 757 28.08 35.64 -25.55
N GLY A 758 28.50 36.93 -25.44
CA GLY A 758 27.75 38.05 -26.00
C GLY A 758 26.34 38.12 -25.41
N ASP A 759 25.29 38.05 -26.25
CA ASP A 759 23.87 38.04 -25.85
C ASP A 759 23.33 36.65 -25.55
N ASP A 760 24.15 35.59 -25.69
CA ASP A 760 23.71 34.23 -25.41
C ASP A 760 24.22 33.74 -24.05
N ILE A 761 23.32 33.04 -23.32
CA ILE A 761 23.60 32.51 -21.99
C ILE A 761 23.48 30.99 -22.01
N THR A 762 24.46 30.34 -21.42
CA THR A 762 24.48 28.91 -21.19
C THR A 762 24.50 28.65 -19.68
N PHE A 763 23.49 27.96 -19.17
CA PHE A 763 23.46 27.49 -17.78
C PHE A 763 24.37 26.28 -17.64
N LEU A 764 25.39 26.39 -16.80
CA LEU A 764 26.35 25.31 -16.58
C LEU A 764 25.79 24.25 -15.63
N ARG A 765 24.66 24.51 -14.98
CA ARG A 765 24.01 23.62 -13.99
C ARG A 765 24.92 23.25 -12.83
N ARG A 766 25.92 24.07 -12.54
CA ARG A 766 26.88 23.89 -11.48
C ARG A 766 26.62 24.89 -10.37
N ILE A 767 26.47 24.42 -9.16
CA ILE A 767 26.31 25.23 -7.94
C ILE A 767 27.73 25.70 -7.52
N VAL A 768 27.87 26.97 -7.31
CA VAL A 768 29.14 27.62 -6.93
C VAL A 768 28.91 28.59 -5.76
N ARG A 769 29.94 28.77 -4.96
CA ARG A 769 29.94 29.66 -3.81
C ARG A 769 29.83 31.14 -4.24
N GLY A 770 29.03 31.91 -3.51
CA GLY A 770 28.80 33.32 -3.68
C GLY A 770 27.40 33.67 -4.20
N PRO A 771 26.97 34.93 -4.11
CA PRO A 771 25.68 35.39 -4.65
C PRO A 771 25.69 35.40 -6.20
N ALA A 772 24.52 35.46 -6.80
CA ALA A 772 24.40 35.68 -8.25
C ALA A 772 24.59 37.17 -8.57
N ASP A 773 25.41 37.45 -9.57
CA ASP A 773 25.76 38.85 -9.97
C ASP A 773 24.62 39.58 -10.70
N ASP A 774 23.72 38.84 -11.39
CA ASP A 774 22.68 39.41 -12.25
C ASP A 774 21.34 38.59 -12.17
N SER A 775 20.25 39.25 -12.51
CA SER A 775 18.99 38.60 -12.81
C SER A 775 18.95 38.13 -14.26
N TYR A 776 18.55 36.85 -14.52
CA TYR A 776 18.55 36.27 -15.88
C TYR A 776 17.14 36.04 -16.44
N GLY A 777 16.11 36.68 -15.88
CA GLY A 777 14.73 36.45 -16.28
C GLY A 777 14.43 36.72 -17.75
N ILE A 778 14.99 37.80 -18.30
CA ILE A 778 14.78 38.18 -19.69
C ILE A 778 15.49 37.23 -20.65
N GLU A 779 16.64 36.73 -20.28
CA GLU A 779 17.38 35.72 -21.02
C GLU A 779 16.68 34.39 -21.08
N VAL A 780 16.07 33.98 -19.94
CA VAL A 780 15.22 32.78 -19.89
C VAL A 780 13.97 32.95 -20.78
N ALA A 781 13.36 34.14 -20.78
CA ALA A 781 12.26 34.48 -21.67
C ALA A 781 12.64 34.37 -23.15
N LYS A 782 13.86 34.82 -23.51
CA LYS A 782 14.42 34.65 -24.86
C LYS A 782 14.58 33.17 -25.23
N LEU A 783 15.12 32.34 -24.32
CA LEU A 783 15.28 30.90 -24.51
C LEU A 783 13.93 30.16 -24.62
N ALA A 784 12.90 30.67 -23.95
CA ALA A 784 11.53 30.14 -24.03
C ALA A 784 10.82 30.52 -25.33
N GLY A 785 11.44 31.32 -26.20
CA GLY A 785 10.92 31.68 -27.52
C GLY A 785 10.07 32.96 -27.53
N LEU A 786 10.16 33.85 -26.51
CA LEU A 786 9.54 35.15 -26.60
C LEU A 786 10.09 35.96 -27.77
N PRO A 787 9.25 36.75 -28.50
CA PRO A 787 9.69 37.59 -29.62
C PRO A 787 10.82 38.56 -29.22
N GLY A 788 11.79 38.72 -30.12
CA GLY A 788 12.98 39.54 -29.85
C GLY A 788 12.65 41.00 -29.51
N GLU A 789 11.58 41.55 -30.07
CA GLU A 789 11.12 42.92 -29.77
C GLU A 789 10.64 43.06 -28.32
N VAL A 790 9.93 42.03 -27.80
CA VAL A 790 9.44 41.98 -26.40
C VAL A 790 10.64 41.89 -25.43
N THR A 791 11.57 41.01 -25.71
CA THR A 791 12.77 40.82 -24.86
C THR A 791 13.68 42.04 -24.87
N LYS A 792 13.81 42.73 -26.05
CA LYS A 792 14.54 44.00 -26.15
C LYS A 792 13.87 45.11 -25.31
N ARG A 793 12.56 45.22 -25.43
CA ARG A 793 11.77 46.20 -24.65
C ARG A 793 11.88 45.91 -23.15
N ALA A 794 11.78 44.65 -22.75
CA ALA A 794 11.97 44.24 -21.36
C ALA A 794 13.35 44.69 -20.81
N LYS A 795 14.43 44.52 -21.56
CA LYS A 795 15.75 45.01 -21.18
C LYS A 795 15.82 46.55 -20.99
N GLU A 796 15.11 47.29 -21.86
CA GLU A 796 15.01 48.75 -21.71
C GLU A 796 14.26 49.17 -20.45
N VAL A 797 13.12 48.49 -20.18
CA VAL A 797 12.33 48.74 -18.97
C VAL A 797 13.10 48.36 -17.70
N LEU A 798 13.83 47.23 -17.71
CA LEU A 798 14.66 46.82 -16.58
C LEU A 798 15.69 47.88 -16.22
N LYS A 799 16.41 48.42 -17.22
CA LYS A 799 17.39 49.50 -17.01
C LYS A 799 16.78 50.74 -16.40
N VAL A 800 15.55 51.09 -16.76
CA VAL A 800 14.84 52.26 -16.17
C VAL A 800 14.46 51.97 -14.73
N LEU A 801 13.96 50.76 -14.44
CA LEU A 801 13.57 50.33 -13.10
C LEU A 801 14.80 50.30 -12.15
N GLU A 802 15.91 49.73 -12.60
CA GLU A 802 17.17 49.68 -11.85
C GLU A 802 17.72 51.10 -11.58
N ALA A 803 17.60 52.02 -12.54
CA ALA A 803 18.01 53.41 -12.38
C ALA A 803 17.07 54.22 -11.47
N THR A 804 15.84 53.81 -11.34
CA THR A 804 14.82 54.48 -10.52
C THR A 804 14.66 53.89 -9.12
N ALA A 805 15.23 52.68 -8.89
CA ALA A 805 15.28 52.11 -7.57
C ALA A 805 16.06 53.05 -6.63
N PRO A 806 15.52 53.48 -5.50
CA PRO A 806 16.28 54.24 -4.52
C PRO A 806 17.49 53.42 -4.12
N ASN A 807 18.71 54.00 -4.18
CA ASN A 807 19.97 53.36 -3.84
C ASN A 807 19.78 52.40 -2.64
N ALA A 808 19.93 51.12 -2.86
CA ALA A 808 19.91 50.10 -1.82
C ALA A 808 21.05 50.31 -0.79
N ASP A 809 22.03 51.13 -1.10
CA ASP A 809 23.12 51.56 -0.19
C ASP A 809 22.70 52.54 0.92
N LYS A 810 21.40 52.89 1.02
CA LYS A 810 20.85 53.71 2.09
C LYS A 810 19.57 53.23 2.74
N VAL A 811 19.36 51.94 2.79
CA VAL A 811 18.60 51.40 3.93
C VAL A 811 19.61 51.36 5.08
N THR A 812 19.80 52.53 5.67
CA THR A 812 20.45 52.67 6.94
C THR A 812 20.00 51.57 7.86
N GLN A 813 20.95 50.83 8.43
CA GLN A 813 20.79 50.03 9.62
C GLN A 813 19.59 50.54 10.46
N LEU A 814 18.44 49.98 10.28
CA LEU A 814 17.49 49.91 11.34
C LEU A 814 18.16 48.95 12.32
N ASP A 815 18.78 49.59 13.33
CA ASP A 815 19.38 48.93 14.48
C ASP A 815 18.29 48.10 15.17
N PHE A 816 18.15 46.84 14.79
CA PHE A 816 17.30 45.88 15.46
C PHE A 816 17.95 45.31 16.72
N GLY A 817 19.01 45.96 17.24
CA GLY A 817 19.70 45.62 18.48
C GLY A 817 18.88 45.80 19.75
N ASN A 818 17.62 46.24 19.65
CA ASN A 818 16.73 46.38 20.79
C ASN A 818 15.30 45.91 20.45
N PHE A 819 15.13 44.68 20.10
CA PHE A 819 13.88 44.00 20.41
C PHE A 819 13.87 43.69 21.93
N GLU A 820 13.87 44.71 22.77
CA GLU A 820 13.18 44.61 24.00
C GLU A 820 11.75 44.19 23.66
N LYS A 821 11.36 43.03 24.22
CA LYS A 821 10.02 42.52 24.28
C LYS A 821 8.99 43.59 23.91
N PHE A 822 8.29 43.45 22.81
CA PHE A 822 6.98 44.04 22.69
C PHE A 822 6.13 43.42 23.81
N ALA A 823 6.30 43.98 25.02
CA ALA A 823 5.28 43.94 26.01
C ALA A 823 4.05 44.53 25.29
N ALA A 824 3.03 43.76 25.08
CA ALA A 824 1.74 44.25 24.62
C ALA A 824 1.50 45.55 25.39
N ALA A 825 1.19 46.64 24.67
CA ALA A 825 0.89 47.92 25.32
C ALA A 825 -0.09 47.59 26.46
N PRO A 826 0.15 48.05 27.69
CA PRO A 826 -0.68 47.66 28.80
C PRO A 826 -2.11 48.02 28.45
N VAL A 827 -2.97 47.04 28.37
CA VAL A 827 -4.41 47.20 28.17
C VAL A 827 -4.82 48.14 29.27
N PRO A 828 -5.47 49.31 29.00
CA PRO A 828 -5.84 50.27 30.04
C PRO A 828 -6.56 49.53 31.17
N SER A 829 -6.12 49.72 32.42
CA SER A 829 -6.67 48.99 33.57
C SER A 829 -8.19 49.14 33.67
N GLU A 830 -8.71 50.28 33.23
CA GLU A 830 -10.14 50.59 33.16
C GLU A 830 -10.92 49.65 32.22
N LEU A 831 -10.27 49.13 31.22
CA LEU A 831 -10.86 48.20 30.23
C LEU A 831 -10.92 46.77 30.80
N VAL A 832 -9.87 46.39 31.52
CA VAL A 832 -9.79 45.10 32.20
C VAL A 832 -10.79 45.06 33.36
N ASP A 833 -10.91 46.16 34.12
CA ASP A 833 -11.84 46.29 35.25
C ASP A 833 -13.29 46.24 34.78
N LYS A 834 -13.63 46.87 33.66
CA LYS A 834 -14.97 46.83 33.07
C LYS A 834 -15.32 45.42 32.51
N LEU A 835 -14.39 44.74 31.86
CA LEU A 835 -14.58 43.38 31.37
C LEU A 835 -14.73 42.36 32.51
N THR A 836 -14.01 42.53 33.61
CA THR A 836 -14.03 41.61 34.75
C THR A 836 -15.29 41.81 35.62
N ALA A 837 -15.89 43.04 35.60
CA ALA A 837 -17.09 43.34 36.37
C ALA A 837 -18.42 42.96 35.71
N VAL A 838 -18.37 42.48 34.44
CA VAL A 838 -19.58 42.15 33.69
C VAL A 838 -19.89 40.65 33.79
N ASP A 839 -21.08 40.33 34.21
CA ASP A 839 -21.64 38.98 34.14
C ASP A 839 -22.33 38.78 32.80
N VAL A 840 -21.64 38.08 31.89
CA VAL A 840 -22.07 37.91 30.51
C VAL A 840 -23.36 37.08 30.40
N GLU A 841 -23.63 36.22 31.37
CA GLU A 841 -24.82 35.35 31.39
C GLU A 841 -26.12 36.10 31.72
N THR A 842 -26.01 37.29 32.29
CA THR A 842 -27.17 38.10 32.67
C THR A 842 -27.51 39.24 31.68
N LEU A 843 -26.67 39.46 30.65
CA LEU A 843 -26.86 40.51 29.67
C LEU A 843 -27.88 40.17 28.60
N THR A 844 -28.79 41.07 28.31
CA THR A 844 -29.59 40.98 27.11
C THR A 844 -28.76 41.34 25.86
N PRO A 845 -29.15 40.89 24.65
CA PRO A 845 -28.41 41.19 23.43
C PRO A 845 -28.19 42.70 23.17
N LEU A 846 -29.10 43.53 23.60
CA LEU A 846 -29.00 44.99 23.44
C LEU A 846 -28.03 45.61 24.45
N GLU A 847 -27.98 45.11 25.66
CA GLU A 847 -27.03 45.52 26.70
C GLU A 847 -25.62 45.06 26.31
N ALA A 848 -25.44 43.85 25.78
CA ALA A 848 -24.18 43.39 25.30
C ALA A 848 -23.63 44.28 24.15
N LEU A 849 -24.49 44.70 23.21
CA LEU A 849 -24.12 45.57 22.11
C LEU A 849 -23.69 46.95 22.60
N ASN A 850 -24.43 47.53 23.55
CA ASN A 850 -24.09 48.80 24.18
C ASN A 850 -22.79 48.74 24.97
N PHE A 851 -22.56 47.64 25.69
CA PHE A 851 -21.30 47.44 26.43
C PHE A 851 -20.10 47.27 25.48
N LEU A 852 -20.24 46.55 24.38
CA LEU A 852 -19.20 46.47 23.34
C LEU A 852 -18.93 47.85 22.70
N TYR A 853 -19.94 48.70 22.57
CA TYR A 853 -19.78 50.05 22.04
C TYR A 853 -19.01 50.95 23.02
N GLU A 854 -19.28 50.87 24.33
CA GLU A 854 -18.55 51.57 25.37
C GLU A 854 -17.10 51.10 25.48
N LEU A 855 -16.82 49.80 25.40
CA LEU A 855 -15.46 49.27 25.37
C LEU A 855 -14.68 49.80 24.16
N LYS A 856 -15.33 49.86 22.97
CA LYS A 856 -14.72 50.42 21.79
C LYS A 856 -14.41 51.92 21.92
N GLN A 857 -15.26 52.72 22.55
CA GLN A 857 -14.98 54.12 22.83
C GLN A 857 -13.84 54.32 23.84
N THR A 858 -13.67 53.41 24.80
CA THR A 858 -12.55 53.44 25.73
C THR A 858 -11.22 53.06 25.09
N LEU A 859 -11.23 52.24 24.02
CA LEU A 859 -10.06 51.91 23.22
C LEU A 859 -9.60 53.02 22.25
N VAL A 860 -10.48 53.93 21.86
CA VAL A 860 -10.21 54.99 20.87
C VAL A 860 -9.75 56.30 21.57
N LYS A 861 -9.87 56.37 22.87
CA LYS A 861 -9.27 57.43 23.69
C LYS A 861 -7.90 57.01 24.17
#